data_f485b985996607e547df65d09e3534cf
#
_entry.id   f485b985996607e547df65d09e3534cf
#
_cell.length_a   1.000
_cell.length_b   1.000
_cell.length_c   1.000
_cell.angle_alpha   90.00
_cell.angle_beta   90.00
_cell.angle_gamma   90.00
#
_symmetry.space_group_name_H-M   'P 1'
#
loop_
_entity.id
_entity.type
_entity.pdbx_description
1 polymer ?
#
loop_
_entity_poly.entity_id
_entity_poly.type
_entity_poly.pdbx_seq_one_letter_code
_entity_poly.pdbx_strand_id
1 'polypeptide(L)'
;MCLIGSVEVFASAGESDKDWMLHPDGFKARVYQENNQLILSNGLVERVFQEGTTVRLNNLMTGEGLLRSVRPEVELCMDSLPVRVGGLSGQPVHNYLLPEWLADMQRDSMALQYAGYEVRPIVARFPWKPRKGWISGNAVWPPKGKELILKYRADEALVGRWERFLISDQNRQKVVEADFTKTLPEGWKVVTSATNKANAFENEGKVGEILVPSNTCAYAERDLPANAEVLIARINPGTDKSSHWGPGLAWVFDKGYIKCYLRTSDGKFGMTGTGLEHGTDFSGYRPGVPVYIRMQRMGNTLTSSFSYDGAKWTELQQVSLPQGAVSRCVRIGKMDAGGGNTEADEKGKPGRCRMDVLTVLGGLQQGNGTVGLDYWRSLEVDVHYEIYDGIPLISKWFTLANHSSDTLCLDSYKSEILAVMEPENTAVFDKSFMTPNITVESDFAHANQQDLMDARDNQMYQRHVHWNKDPLYNTQVDWLMKTPCLLESYPEYGPAESVGKGEVFSSHRIWELFHDTWDRERKTMQIRKMYRVAAPWTAENPIFMHVRNADDASVRKAIDQCAEVGFEMVIMTFWSGVNLEDDSAENLERMSKLADYAHSKGIALGGYSLLASRSIDPENDVVMPEGHTPQFGASPCVESRWGQEYLHKLRNYFKVTGQDILEHDGSYPGDECAATTHPGHKGLADSQWKQYQEIKKFYQDCKAEGIFLNIPDWYFMNGQNKTAMGYREANWSLPRKQQEIIERQNIYDGTWLKTPSMGWMMVPLVEYHGGGEAATIEPLKEHLPHYEMRLANNFGAGVIACYRGPQLFDAPETKAVVKKWVDFYKAHRQILDSDLVHLRRPDGTDWDGFVHVNPSIDEKGLLMVYNPLPEVVRRVISVPLYYTGLTDQVWVHDSKGNKVKRSLNRDYSLTMEIEIPPYGCNWYVFK
;
A
#
# COMPACT_ATOMS: atom_id res chain seq x y z
N MET A 1 12.34 46.20 -34.64
CA MET A 1 12.88 44.98 -35.19
C MET A 1 12.62 43.87 -34.17
N CYS A 2 11.45 43.22 -34.30
CA CYS A 2 10.99 42.17 -33.40
C CYS A 2 11.61 40.85 -33.84
N LEU A 3 12.40 40.22 -33.00
CA LEU A 3 12.79 38.83 -33.16
C LEU A 3 11.66 37.94 -32.59
N ILE A 4 10.91 37.37 -33.48
CA ILE A 4 9.97 36.27 -33.20
C ILE A 4 10.82 35.01 -33.05
N GLY A 5 11.04 34.55 -31.83
CA GLY A 5 11.58 33.24 -31.56
C GLY A 5 10.52 32.17 -31.84
N SER A 6 10.76 31.34 -32.84
CA SER A 6 9.95 30.18 -33.15
C SER A 6 10.01 29.20 -32.01
N VAL A 7 8.87 28.99 -31.34
CA VAL A 7 8.66 27.85 -30.45
C VAL A 7 8.55 26.61 -31.33
N GLU A 8 9.59 25.79 -31.32
CA GLU A 8 9.49 24.44 -31.88
C GLU A 8 8.63 23.57 -30.95
N VAL A 9 7.38 23.43 -31.34
CA VAL A 9 6.49 22.39 -30.80
C VAL A 9 6.96 21.07 -31.41
N PHE A 10 7.88 20.38 -30.75
CA PHE A 10 8.16 19.00 -31.05
C PHE A 10 7.16 18.08 -30.33
N ALA A 11 5.93 18.10 -30.80
CA ALA A 11 5.10 16.92 -30.72
C ALA A 11 5.44 16.08 -31.96
N SER A 12 6.24 15.03 -31.80
CA SER A 12 6.40 14.03 -32.85
C SER A 12 5.09 13.25 -32.95
N ALA A 13 4.23 13.63 -33.87
CA ALA A 13 2.95 12.98 -34.17
C ALA A 13 3.10 11.55 -34.73
N GLY A 14 4.17 10.85 -34.42
CA GLY A 14 4.46 9.50 -34.91
C GLY A 14 4.76 8.46 -33.82
N GLU A 15 4.94 8.86 -32.54
CA GLU A 15 5.21 7.90 -31.45
C GLU A 15 4.01 7.65 -30.56
N SER A 16 3.00 8.54 -30.53
CA SER A 16 1.80 8.40 -29.68
C SER A 16 0.84 7.28 -30.14
N ASP A 17 0.97 6.77 -31.36
CA ASP A 17 0.09 5.72 -31.90
C ASP A 17 0.58 4.29 -31.66
N LYS A 18 1.76 4.13 -31.01
CA LYS A 18 2.31 2.79 -30.73
C LYS A 18 1.92 2.31 -29.34
N ASP A 19 1.38 1.10 -29.28
CA ASP A 19 1.11 0.44 -28.00
C ASP A 19 2.43 0.27 -27.21
N TRP A 20 2.49 0.92 -26.06
CA TRP A 20 3.66 0.90 -25.16
C TRP A 20 3.96 -0.50 -24.61
N MET A 21 2.97 -1.39 -24.54
CA MET A 21 3.18 -2.78 -24.14
C MET A 21 4.05 -3.53 -25.16
N LEU A 22 3.88 -3.22 -26.44
CA LEU A 22 4.66 -3.80 -27.54
C LEU A 22 5.94 -3.02 -27.85
N HIS A 23 5.94 -1.71 -27.65
CA HIS A 23 7.01 -0.79 -28.03
C HIS A 23 7.45 0.11 -26.86
N PRO A 24 7.91 -0.45 -25.73
CA PRO A 24 8.22 0.33 -24.53
C PRO A 24 9.40 1.30 -24.70
N ASP A 25 10.32 1.03 -25.66
CA ASP A 25 11.56 1.80 -25.82
C ASP A 25 11.36 3.25 -26.25
N GLY A 26 10.19 3.60 -26.79
CA GLY A 26 9.82 4.97 -27.17
C GLY A 26 9.53 5.88 -25.96
N PHE A 27 9.24 5.31 -24.79
CA PHE A 27 8.75 6.03 -23.64
C PHE A 27 9.84 6.20 -22.58
N LYS A 28 10.43 7.42 -22.53
CA LYS A 28 11.59 7.72 -21.68
C LYS A 28 11.27 8.72 -20.57
N ALA A 29 11.78 8.42 -19.40
CA ALA A 29 11.68 9.28 -18.22
C ALA A 29 12.40 10.62 -18.43
N ARG A 30 11.69 11.72 -18.19
CA ARG A 30 12.16 13.10 -18.31
C ARG A 30 11.69 13.93 -17.12
N VAL A 31 12.54 14.89 -16.73
CA VAL A 31 12.16 15.95 -15.81
C VAL A 31 12.51 17.27 -16.50
N TYR A 32 11.56 18.18 -16.59
CA TYR A 32 11.74 19.46 -17.26
C TYR A 32 10.85 20.53 -16.66
N GLN A 33 11.13 21.80 -16.95
CA GLN A 33 10.32 22.92 -16.54
C GLN A 33 9.58 23.53 -17.72
N GLU A 34 8.31 23.83 -17.50
CA GLU A 34 7.47 24.56 -18.46
C GLU A 34 6.50 25.46 -17.68
N ASN A 35 6.33 26.70 -18.14
CA ASN A 35 5.40 27.69 -17.51
C ASN A 35 5.53 27.77 -15.99
N ASN A 36 6.75 27.78 -15.48
CA ASN A 36 7.06 27.81 -14.04
C ASN A 36 6.59 26.57 -13.25
N GLN A 37 6.25 25.49 -13.92
CA GLN A 37 5.91 24.21 -13.32
C GLN A 37 7.01 23.18 -13.63
N LEU A 38 7.27 22.28 -12.67
CA LEU A 38 8.20 21.19 -12.83
C LEU A 38 7.41 19.94 -13.24
N ILE A 39 7.85 19.27 -14.30
CA ILE A 39 7.13 18.16 -14.91
C ILE A 39 8.00 16.91 -14.85
N LEU A 40 7.44 15.84 -14.29
CA LEU A 40 7.97 14.50 -14.26
C LEU A 40 7.12 13.65 -15.19
N SER A 41 7.67 13.17 -16.31
CA SER A 41 6.91 12.44 -17.33
C SER A 41 7.77 11.42 -18.05
N ASN A 42 7.15 10.32 -18.50
CA ASN A 42 7.78 9.37 -19.41
C ASN A 42 6.99 9.22 -20.74
N GLY A 43 5.99 10.09 -20.96
CA GLY A 43 5.09 10.03 -22.11
C GLY A 43 3.90 9.10 -21.97
N LEU A 44 3.81 8.33 -20.87
CA LEU A 44 2.66 7.48 -20.50
C LEU A 44 1.89 8.07 -19.33
N VAL A 45 2.60 8.61 -18.36
CA VAL A 45 2.06 9.29 -17.19
C VAL A 45 2.84 10.56 -16.93
N GLU A 46 2.18 11.54 -16.36
CA GLU A 46 2.77 12.83 -16.03
C GLU A 46 2.30 13.32 -14.67
N ARG A 47 3.26 13.73 -13.81
CA ARG A 47 2.99 14.41 -12.55
C ARG A 47 3.62 15.80 -12.60
N VAL A 48 2.82 16.83 -12.35
CA VAL A 48 3.21 18.24 -12.49
C VAL A 48 3.20 18.91 -11.13
N PHE A 49 4.27 19.61 -10.84
CA PHE A 49 4.47 20.29 -9.57
C PHE A 49 4.52 21.80 -9.75
N GLN A 50 3.85 22.52 -8.88
CA GLN A 50 3.96 23.97 -8.71
C GLN A 50 4.40 24.26 -7.28
N GLU A 51 5.50 25.03 -7.12
CA GLU A 51 6.07 25.31 -5.81
C GLU A 51 6.29 24.03 -4.96
N GLY A 52 6.78 22.97 -5.63
CA GLY A 52 7.01 21.66 -5.02
C GLY A 52 5.76 20.84 -4.70
N THR A 53 4.57 21.28 -5.07
CA THR A 53 3.32 20.61 -4.76
C THR A 53 2.70 20.03 -6.02
N THR A 54 2.21 18.81 -5.96
CA THR A 54 1.48 18.16 -7.06
C THR A 54 0.21 18.92 -7.38
N VAL A 55 0.11 19.45 -8.60
CA VAL A 55 -1.04 20.23 -9.09
C VAL A 55 -1.74 19.59 -10.27
N ARG A 56 -1.12 18.63 -10.94
CA ARG A 56 -1.74 17.77 -11.97
C ARG A 56 -1.12 16.38 -11.93
N LEU A 57 -1.94 15.40 -12.23
CA LEU A 57 -1.55 14.03 -12.47
C LEU A 57 -2.34 13.56 -13.68
N ASN A 58 -1.66 13.28 -14.77
CA ASN A 58 -2.27 12.98 -16.05
C ASN A 58 -1.93 11.55 -16.48
N ASN A 59 -2.93 10.78 -16.82
CA ASN A 59 -2.78 9.55 -17.57
C ASN A 59 -2.75 9.91 -19.06
N LEU A 60 -1.55 9.96 -19.65
CA LEU A 60 -1.38 10.39 -21.03
C LEU A 60 -1.86 9.33 -22.05
N MET A 61 -2.03 8.08 -21.62
CA MET A 61 -2.53 6.99 -22.45
C MET A 61 -4.05 7.11 -22.69
N THR A 62 -4.79 7.58 -21.69
CA THR A 62 -6.25 7.77 -21.76
C THR A 62 -6.63 9.23 -22.00
N GLY A 63 -5.70 10.17 -21.80
CA GLY A 63 -5.94 11.60 -21.85
C GLY A 63 -6.66 12.16 -20.61
N GLU A 64 -6.75 11.39 -19.52
CA GLU A 64 -7.48 11.77 -18.31
C GLU A 64 -6.57 12.51 -17.32
N GLY A 65 -7.09 13.64 -16.81
CA GLY A 65 -6.54 14.27 -15.60
C GLY A 65 -7.09 13.57 -14.37
N LEU A 66 -6.21 13.08 -13.53
CA LEU A 66 -6.59 12.24 -12.38
C LEU A 66 -6.70 13.03 -11.07
N LEU A 67 -6.04 14.18 -10.93
CA LEU A 67 -6.03 14.94 -9.69
C LEU A 67 -7.32 15.77 -9.53
N ARG A 68 -8.03 15.55 -8.44
CA ARG A 68 -9.26 16.25 -8.07
C ARG A 68 -9.01 17.43 -7.14
N SER A 69 -8.03 17.29 -6.24
CA SER A 69 -7.73 18.29 -5.22
C SER A 69 -6.26 18.28 -4.86
N VAL A 70 -5.70 19.48 -4.69
CA VAL A 70 -4.32 19.66 -4.23
C VAL A 70 -4.20 19.27 -2.76
N ARG A 71 -3.14 18.55 -2.41
CA ARG A 71 -2.82 18.07 -1.07
C ARG A 71 -1.36 18.36 -0.73
N PRO A 72 -0.96 18.34 0.54
CA PRO A 72 0.46 18.30 0.89
C PRO A 72 1.12 17.04 0.32
N GLU A 73 2.42 17.12 0.04
CA GLU A 73 3.17 15.99 -0.45
C GLU A 73 3.35 14.89 0.60
N VAL A 74 3.52 15.27 1.85
CA VAL A 74 3.67 14.39 3.02
C VAL A 74 3.02 15.06 4.22
N GLU A 75 2.44 14.27 5.10
CA GLU A 75 2.07 14.67 6.45
C GLU A 75 2.91 13.91 7.46
N LEU A 76 3.41 14.63 8.47
CA LEU A 76 4.22 14.11 9.55
C LEU A 76 3.55 14.43 10.88
N CYS A 77 3.70 13.57 11.87
CA CYS A 77 3.49 13.92 13.27
C CYS A 77 4.83 13.75 13.99
N MET A 78 5.39 14.86 14.49
CA MET A 78 6.69 14.87 15.15
C MET A 78 6.55 15.47 16.54
N ASP A 79 7.00 14.75 17.57
CA ASP A 79 6.81 15.14 18.97
C ASP A 79 5.34 15.55 19.27
N SER A 80 4.40 14.76 18.74
CA SER A 80 2.95 14.98 18.79
C SER A 80 2.43 16.21 18.02
N LEU A 81 3.24 16.80 17.15
CA LEU A 81 2.86 17.97 16.35
C LEU A 81 2.67 17.60 14.89
N PRO A 82 1.52 17.95 14.29
CA PRO A 82 1.28 17.72 12.87
C PRO A 82 2.09 18.71 12.03
N VAL A 83 2.81 18.18 11.04
CA VAL A 83 3.63 18.96 10.10
C VAL A 83 3.29 18.54 8.69
N ARG A 84 2.93 19.51 7.86
CA ARG A 84 2.74 19.30 6.43
C ARG A 84 4.01 19.63 5.65
N VAL A 85 4.22 18.94 4.57
CA VAL A 85 5.35 19.14 3.65
C VAL A 85 4.80 19.58 2.30
N GLY A 86 5.12 20.81 1.89
CA GLY A 86 4.50 21.42 0.72
C GLY A 86 2.99 21.64 0.88
N GLY A 87 2.30 21.75 -0.23
CA GLY A 87 0.87 21.99 -0.29
C GLY A 87 0.54 23.43 -0.68
N LEU A 88 -0.61 23.58 -1.34
CA LEU A 88 -1.18 24.88 -1.70
C LEU A 88 -2.54 25.05 -1.02
N SER A 89 -2.87 26.28 -0.67
CA SER A 89 -4.15 26.66 -0.09
C SER A 89 -4.93 27.58 -1.04
N GLY A 90 -6.24 27.66 -0.84
CA GLY A 90 -7.11 28.54 -1.62
C GLY A 90 -7.88 27.86 -2.74
N GLN A 91 -7.89 26.50 -2.82
CA GLN A 91 -8.80 25.80 -3.71
C GLN A 91 -10.24 26.02 -3.26
N PRO A 92 -11.15 26.55 -4.13
CA PRO A 92 -12.49 26.93 -3.72
C PRO A 92 -13.39 25.74 -3.34
N VAL A 93 -13.32 24.66 -4.09
CA VAL A 93 -14.02 23.38 -3.85
C VAL A 93 -13.11 22.21 -4.15
N HIS A 94 -13.37 21.03 -3.57
CA HIS A 94 -12.49 19.86 -3.65
C HIS A 94 -13.05 18.70 -4.49
N ASN A 95 -14.11 18.95 -5.25
CA ASN A 95 -14.74 17.97 -6.13
C ASN A 95 -14.14 17.93 -7.54
N TYR A 96 -13.43 18.96 -7.93
CA TYR A 96 -12.61 19.06 -9.15
C TYR A 96 -11.58 20.18 -8.99
N LEU A 97 -10.61 20.25 -9.88
CA LEU A 97 -9.56 21.26 -9.86
C LEU A 97 -9.52 21.97 -11.21
N LEU A 98 -9.84 23.26 -11.22
CA LEU A 98 -9.78 24.07 -12.43
C LEU A 98 -8.40 24.71 -12.58
N PRO A 99 -7.83 24.73 -13.81
CA PRO A 99 -6.52 25.34 -14.07
C PRO A 99 -6.39 26.81 -13.64
N GLU A 100 -7.47 27.59 -13.79
CA GLU A 100 -7.49 29.01 -13.41
C GLU A 100 -7.35 29.20 -11.89
N TRP A 101 -7.76 28.25 -11.07
CA TRP A 101 -7.61 28.37 -9.62
C TRP A 101 -6.16 28.25 -9.17
N LEU A 102 -5.33 27.49 -9.91
CA LEU A 102 -3.93 27.29 -9.58
C LEU A 102 -3.13 28.58 -9.56
N ALA A 103 -3.51 29.58 -10.37
CA ALA A 103 -2.86 30.88 -10.41
C ALA A 103 -3.07 31.68 -9.13
N ASP A 104 -4.20 31.50 -8.45
CA ASP A 104 -4.58 32.22 -7.24
C ASP A 104 -4.22 31.43 -5.95
N MET A 105 -3.90 30.13 -6.08
CA MET A 105 -3.49 29.32 -4.94
C MET A 105 -2.11 29.74 -4.42
N GLN A 106 -1.97 29.71 -3.11
CA GLN A 106 -0.75 30.13 -2.44
C GLN A 106 -0.14 28.98 -1.66
N ARG A 107 1.17 29.02 -1.46
CA ARG A 107 1.87 28.06 -0.58
C ARG A 107 1.17 27.98 0.77
N ASP A 108 1.04 26.77 1.29
CA ASP A 108 0.59 26.59 2.67
C ASP A 108 1.64 27.17 3.62
N SER A 109 1.31 28.28 4.23
CA SER A 109 2.22 29.00 5.13
C SER A 109 2.54 28.22 6.41
N MET A 110 1.87 27.11 6.65
CA MET A 110 2.03 26.24 7.82
C MET A 110 2.73 24.92 7.50
N ALA A 111 3.20 24.76 6.27
CA ALA A 111 3.95 23.60 5.82
C ALA A 111 5.45 23.91 5.70
N LEU A 112 6.28 22.87 5.69
CA LEU A 112 7.66 22.99 5.23
C LEU A 112 7.66 23.48 3.79
N GLN A 113 8.48 24.48 3.50
CA GLN A 113 8.48 25.21 2.25
C GLN A 113 9.42 24.55 1.24
N TYR A 114 8.98 24.52 -0.01
CA TYR A 114 9.79 24.05 -1.12
C TYR A 114 11.05 24.90 -1.27
N ALA A 115 12.21 24.24 -1.28
CA ALA A 115 13.54 24.86 -1.32
C ALA A 115 14.32 24.54 -2.61
N GLY A 116 13.75 23.76 -3.51
CA GLY A 116 14.37 23.37 -4.79
C GLY A 116 14.26 21.87 -5.08
N TYR A 117 14.91 21.45 -6.13
CA TYR A 117 14.89 20.06 -6.54
C TYR A 117 16.24 19.57 -7.06
N GLU A 118 16.37 18.25 -7.13
CA GLU A 118 17.48 17.54 -7.74
C GLU A 118 16.96 16.45 -8.69
N VAL A 119 17.68 16.17 -9.76
CA VAL A 119 17.35 15.08 -10.70
C VAL A 119 18.56 14.20 -10.87
N ARG A 120 18.37 12.90 -10.72
CA ARG A 120 19.44 11.92 -10.92
C ARG A 120 18.94 10.63 -11.60
N PRO A 121 19.81 9.77 -12.10
CA PRO A 121 19.43 8.40 -12.49
C PRO A 121 18.93 7.62 -11.27
N ILE A 122 18.03 6.66 -11.51
CA ILE A 122 17.60 5.72 -10.47
C ILE A 122 18.81 4.91 -9.99
N VAL A 123 18.94 4.76 -8.69
CA VAL A 123 19.95 3.93 -8.03
C VAL A 123 19.34 2.65 -7.47
N ALA A 124 20.14 1.59 -7.36
CA ALA A 124 19.70 0.34 -6.77
C ALA A 124 19.31 0.54 -5.30
N ARG A 125 18.10 0.11 -4.93
CA ARG A 125 17.60 0.18 -3.54
C ARG A 125 18.44 -0.69 -2.58
N PHE A 126 18.93 -1.82 -3.10
CA PHE A 126 19.83 -2.74 -2.40
C PHE A 126 20.62 -3.54 -3.45
N PRO A 127 21.75 -4.13 -3.07
CA PRO A 127 22.51 -5.00 -3.97
C PRO A 127 21.73 -6.28 -4.31
N TRP A 128 21.82 -6.72 -5.55
CA TRP A 128 21.30 -8.00 -5.99
C TRP A 128 22.36 -8.76 -6.79
N LYS A 129 22.61 -10.01 -6.41
CA LYS A 129 23.52 -10.93 -7.10
C LYS A 129 22.68 -11.96 -7.88
N PRO A 130 22.38 -11.72 -9.18
CA PRO A 130 21.51 -12.59 -9.97
C PRO A 130 22.20 -13.92 -10.31
N ARG A 131 21.41 -14.98 -10.36
CA ARG A 131 21.82 -16.27 -10.91
C ARG A 131 21.40 -16.38 -12.38
N LYS A 132 22.31 -16.00 -13.25
CA LYS A 132 22.03 -15.87 -14.69
C LYS A 132 21.42 -17.12 -15.33
N GLY A 133 21.74 -18.33 -14.86
CA GLY A 133 21.17 -19.58 -15.36
C GLY A 133 19.69 -19.76 -15.07
N TRP A 134 19.14 -18.99 -14.15
CA TRP A 134 17.73 -19.05 -13.74
C TRP A 134 16.85 -17.96 -14.36
N ILE A 135 17.45 -17.04 -15.11
CA ILE A 135 16.74 -15.92 -15.73
C ILE A 135 16.73 -16.14 -17.24
N SER A 136 15.55 -16.17 -17.83
CA SER A 136 15.36 -16.40 -19.26
C SER A 136 15.44 -15.14 -20.13
N GLY A 137 15.44 -13.96 -19.53
CA GLY A 137 15.50 -12.67 -20.21
C GLY A 137 16.57 -11.74 -19.66
N ASN A 138 16.56 -10.51 -20.12
CA ASN A 138 17.45 -9.47 -19.60
C ASN A 138 16.78 -8.81 -18.37
N ALA A 139 17.21 -9.18 -17.19
CA ALA A 139 16.86 -8.46 -15.97
C ALA A 139 17.80 -7.23 -15.84
N VAL A 140 17.20 -6.07 -15.60
CA VAL A 140 17.92 -4.78 -15.48
C VAL A 140 17.76 -4.28 -14.04
N TRP A 141 18.88 -4.09 -13.36
CA TRP A 141 18.93 -3.53 -12.01
C TRP A 141 20.12 -2.59 -11.83
N PRO A 142 19.94 -1.35 -11.36
CA PRO A 142 18.64 -0.70 -11.08
C PRO A 142 17.81 -0.53 -12.35
N PRO A 143 16.48 -0.35 -12.25
CA PRO A 143 15.63 -0.09 -13.39
C PRO A 143 15.98 1.25 -14.04
N LYS A 144 15.75 1.36 -15.36
CA LYS A 144 16.00 2.61 -16.09
C LYS A 144 14.90 3.63 -15.79
N GLY A 145 15.32 4.89 -15.63
CA GLY A 145 14.41 5.99 -15.36
C GLY A 145 15.10 7.19 -14.76
N LYS A 146 14.31 8.05 -14.13
CA LYS A 146 14.79 9.25 -13.43
C LYS A 146 14.22 9.30 -12.01
N GLU A 147 15.03 9.79 -11.09
CA GLU A 147 14.61 10.18 -9.75
C GLU A 147 14.60 11.71 -9.69
N LEU A 148 13.46 12.24 -9.24
CA LEU A 148 13.26 13.64 -8.88
C LEU A 148 13.18 13.73 -7.36
N ILE A 149 13.97 14.61 -6.76
CA ILE A 149 13.99 14.87 -5.32
C ILE A 149 13.52 16.29 -5.11
N LEU A 150 12.39 16.47 -4.45
CA LEU A 150 11.88 17.77 -4.03
C LEU A 150 12.32 18.05 -2.60
N LYS A 151 12.98 19.16 -2.37
CA LYS A 151 13.61 19.53 -1.09
C LYS A 151 12.72 20.52 -0.32
N TYR A 152 12.52 20.27 0.97
CA TYR A 152 11.68 21.12 1.83
C TYR A 152 12.39 21.47 3.12
N ARG A 153 12.19 22.72 3.56
CA ARG A 153 12.82 23.29 4.76
C ARG A 153 11.82 24.20 5.49
N ALA A 154 12.04 24.41 6.75
CA ALA A 154 11.35 25.45 7.49
C ALA A 154 11.95 26.84 7.14
N ASP A 155 11.10 27.79 6.83
CA ASP A 155 11.50 29.21 6.78
C ASP A 155 11.37 29.88 8.15
N GLU A 156 12.01 31.05 8.34
CA GLU A 156 11.96 31.76 9.61
C GLU A 156 10.52 32.19 10.00
N ALA A 157 9.66 32.43 9.02
CA ALA A 157 8.27 32.76 9.27
C ALA A 157 7.49 31.56 9.82
N LEU A 158 7.76 30.35 9.29
CA LEU A 158 7.20 29.09 9.78
C LEU A 158 7.71 28.81 11.20
N VAL A 159 9.03 28.90 11.43
CA VAL A 159 9.62 28.70 12.75
C VAL A 159 8.98 29.67 13.78
N GLY A 160 8.87 30.94 13.48
CA GLY A 160 8.23 31.91 14.39
C GLY A 160 6.72 31.67 14.59
N ARG A 161 6.01 31.04 13.64
CA ARG A 161 4.64 30.60 13.84
C ARG A 161 4.56 29.35 14.73
N TRP A 162 5.47 28.41 14.56
CA TRP A 162 5.58 27.18 15.39
C TRP A 162 5.95 27.51 16.82
N GLU A 163 6.88 28.47 17.03
CA GLU A 163 7.23 28.96 18.36
C GLU A 163 5.99 29.46 19.11
N ARG A 164 5.12 30.22 18.43
CA ARG A 164 3.85 30.68 19.02
C ARG A 164 2.84 29.56 19.28
N PHE A 165 2.84 28.51 18.45
CA PHE A 165 1.95 27.36 18.62
C PHE A 165 2.35 26.49 19.81
N LEU A 166 3.63 26.25 19.98
CA LEU A 166 4.18 25.41 21.05
C LEU A 166 4.19 26.04 22.43
N ILE A 167 3.88 27.31 22.48
CA ILE A 167 3.68 27.98 23.80
C ILE A 167 2.51 27.27 24.47
N SER A 168 2.76 26.61 25.61
CA SER A 168 1.71 26.04 26.42
C SER A 168 0.67 27.10 26.76
N ASP A 169 -0.61 26.68 26.79
CA ASP A 169 -1.71 27.62 27.12
C ASP A 169 -1.48 28.34 28.46
N GLN A 170 -0.67 27.76 29.37
CA GLN A 170 -0.28 28.36 30.66
C GLN A 170 0.64 29.57 30.50
N ASN A 171 1.39 29.64 29.40
CA ASN A 171 2.34 30.75 29.12
C ASN A 171 1.74 31.85 28.22
N ARG A 172 0.47 31.68 27.82
CA ARG A 172 -0.23 32.68 27.00
C ARG A 172 -0.91 33.72 27.86
N GLN A 173 -1.00 34.93 27.30
CA GLN A 173 -1.78 35.99 27.94
C GLN A 173 -3.27 35.64 27.94
N LYS A 174 -3.90 35.56 29.09
CA LYS A 174 -5.36 35.51 29.17
C LYS A 174 -5.92 36.86 28.76
N VAL A 175 -6.65 36.95 27.67
CA VAL A 175 -7.25 38.17 27.14
C VAL A 175 -8.75 38.27 27.46
N VAL A 176 -9.42 37.13 27.62
CA VAL A 176 -10.80 37.06 28.14
C VAL A 176 -10.92 35.80 29.01
N GLU A 177 -11.58 35.97 30.16
CA GLU A 177 -11.99 34.87 31.04
C GLU A 177 -13.46 35.08 31.40
N ALA A 178 -14.30 34.09 31.12
CA ALA A 178 -15.74 34.13 31.33
C ALA A 178 -16.21 32.91 32.13
N ASP A 179 -16.73 33.13 33.31
CA ASP A 179 -17.37 32.11 34.15
C ASP A 179 -18.87 32.29 34.08
N PHE A 180 -19.56 31.43 33.30
CA PHE A 180 -21.01 31.47 33.12
C PHE A 180 -21.77 30.73 34.22
N THR A 181 -21.09 30.15 35.22
CA THR A 181 -21.75 29.48 36.33
C THR A 181 -22.28 30.42 37.38
N LYS A 182 -21.90 31.71 37.35
CA LYS A 182 -22.27 32.70 38.35
C LYS A 182 -23.19 33.77 37.80
N THR A 183 -22.71 34.57 36.92
CA THR A 183 -23.42 35.69 36.27
C THR A 183 -23.03 35.79 34.82
N LEU A 184 -23.84 36.40 33.96
CA LEU A 184 -23.41 36.73 32.61
C LEU A 184 -22.26 37.74 32.69
N PRO A 185 -21.06 37.38 32.26
CA PRO A 185 -19.90 38.24 32.38
C PRO A 185 -20.04 39.52 31.55
N GLU A 186 -19.36 40.59 31.99
CA GLU A 186 -19.42 41.86 31.32
C GLU A 186 -18.95 41.78 29.85
N GLY A 187 -19.66 42.47 28.96
CA GLY A 187 -19.35 42.49 27.50
C GLY A 187 -19.95 41.31 26.71
N TRP A 188 -20.66 40.42 27.39
CA TRP A 188 -21.40 39.32 26.74
C TRP A 188 -22.88 39.72 26.52
N LYS A 189 -23.42 39.30 25.39
CA LYS A 189 -24.86 39.41 25.08
C LYS A 189 -25.43 38.05 24.70
N VAL A 190 -26.65 37.80 25.14
CA VAL A 190 -27.40 36.57 24.80
C VAL A 190 -28.15 36.80 23.51
N VAL A 191 -28.05 35.82 22.60
CA VAL A 191 -28.78 35.76 21.35
C VAL A 191 -29.62 34.44 21.34
N THR A 192 -30.90 34.56 21.01
CA THR A 192 -31.76 33.39 20.98
C THR A 192 -32.86 33.49 19.94
N SER A 193 -33.23 32.35 19.37
CA SER A 193 -34.43 32.15 18.57
C SER A 193 -35.56 31.53 19.37
N ALA A 194 -35.36 31.23 20.65
CA ALA A 194 -36.38 30.61 21.49
C ALA A 194 -37.56 31.54 21.75
N THR A 195 -38.77 31.04 21.67
CA THR A 195 -39.98 31.72 22.02
C THR A 195 -40.00 32.06 23.53
N ASN A 196 -39.58 31.09 24.37
CA ASN A 196 -39.38 31.36 25.81
C ASN A 196 -37.93 31.80 26.07
N LYS A 197 -37.69 33.11 26.06
CA LYS A 197 -36.36 33.69 26.27
C LYS A 197 -35.83 33.45 27.70
N ALA A 198 -36.66 33.16 28.69
CA ALA A 198 -36.24 32.89 30.06
C ALA A 198 -35.41 31.60 30.20
N ASN A 199 -35.51 30.68 29.28
CA ASN A 199 -34.76 29.42 29.24
C ASN A 199 -33.53 29.46 28.33
N ALA A 200 -33.28 30.58 27.69
CA ALA A 200 -32.27 30.73 26.69
C ALA A 200 -30.96 31.22 27.26
N PHE A 201 -30.12 30.58 27.81
CA PHE A 201 -28.85 30.94 28.49
C PHE A 201 -28.99 31.26 30.00
N GLU A 202 -30.18 31.21 30.54
CA GLU A 202 -30.45 31.24 32.00
C GLU A 202 -31.66 30.41 32.28
N ASN A 203 -31.58 29.50 33.25
CA ASN A 203 -32.69 28.64 33.64
C ASN A 203 -32.71 28.50 35.15
N GLU A 204 -33.87 28.81 35.78
CA GLU A 204 -34.06 28.73 37.24
C GLU A 204 -32.98 29.53 38.04
N GLY A 205 -32.56 30.67 37.52
CA GLY A 205 -31.53 31.51 38.11
C GLY A 205 -30.09 31.02 37.93
N LYS A 206 -29.87 30.05 37.11
CA LYS A 206 -28.54 29.50 36.75
C LYS A 206 -28.11 30.01 35.37
N VAL A 207 -27.24 30.94 35.36
CA VAL A 207 -26.61 31.49 34.11
C VAL A 207 -25.78 30.43 33.45
N GLY A 208 -25.67 30.46 32.13
CA GLY A 208 -25.01 29.44 31.33
C GLY A 208 -25.83 28.18 31.10
N GLU A 209 -26.96 27.97 31.83
CA GLU A 209 -27.84 26.86 31.64
C GLU A 209 -28.90 27.16 30.57
N ILE A 210 -28.98 26.24 29.58
CA ILE A 210 -29.83 26.36 28.40
C ILE A 210 -30.84 25.23 28.43
N LEU A 211 -32.15 25.53 28.41
CA LEU A 211 -33.26 24.58 28.34
C LEU A 211 -34.17 24.95 27.16
N VAL A 212 -33.85 24.49 25.98
CA VAL A 212 -34.57 24.82 24.74
C VAL A 212 -34.73 23.56 23.87
N PRO A 213 -35.71 23.55 22.94
CA PRO A 213 -35.82 22.48 21.95
C PRO A 213 -34.56 22.23 21.16
N SER A 214 -34.44 21.04 20.58
CA SER A 214 -33.22 20.61 19.87
C SER A 214 -32.77 21.59 18.79
N ASN A 215 -33.71 22.10 17.98
CA ASN A 215 -33.41 23.04 16.88
C ASN A 215 -33.72 24.48 17.30
N THR A 216 -33.03 24.98 18.30
CA THR A 216 -33.22 26.34 18.80
C THR A 216 -31.90 26.96 19.13
N CYS A 217 -31.65 28.18 18.64
CA CYS A 217 -30.49 28.96 19.01
C CYS A 217 -30.62 29.56 20.41
N ALA A 218 -29.59 29.39 21.21
CA ALA A 218 -29.44 30.01 22.52
C ALA A 218 -27.94 30.05 22.85
N TYR A 219 -27.30 31.19 22.65
CA TYR A 219 -25.87 31.34 22.86
C TYR A 219 -25.50 32.73 23.39
N ALA A 220 -24.36 32.82 24.05
CA ALA A 220 -23.77 34.08 24.41
C ALA A 220 -22.68 34.44 23.40
N GLU A 221 -22.59 35.73 23.06
CA GLU A 221 -21.66 36.27 22.06
C GLU A 221 -20.86 37.44 22.65
N ARG A 222 -19.57 37.54 22.30
CA ARG A 222 -18.68 38.63 22.64
C ARG A 222 -17.70 38.92 21.53
N ASP A 223 -17.40 40.21 21.28
CA ASP A 223 -16.34 40.61 20.38
C ASP A 223 -14.96 40.14 20.88
N LEU A 224 -14.12 39.66 19.97
CA LEU A 224 -12.79 39.18 20.26
C LEU A 224 -11.74 40.24 20.05
N PRO A 225 -10.74 40.35 20.96
CA PRO A 225 -9.58 41.22 20.73
C PRO A 225 -8.75 40.69 19.54
N ALA A 226 -8.09 41.59 18.85
CA ALA A 226 -7.31 41.29 17.63
C ALA A 226 -6.17 40.31 17.85
N ASN A 227 -5.69 40.16 19.07
CA ASN A 227 -4.61 39.24 19.47
C ASN A 227 -5.13 37.88 20.00
N ALA A 228 -6.42 37.57 19.85
CA ALA A 228 -6.96 36.27 20.22
C ALA A 228 -6.34 35.16 19.33
N GLU A 229 -5.73 34.17 19.95
CA GLU A 229 -5.08 33.03 19.26
C GLU A 229 -5.66 31.65 19.67
N VAL A 230 -6.22 31.57 20.90
CA VAL A 230 -6.81 30.31 21.38
C VAL A 230 -8.12 30.59 22.11
N LEU A 231 -9.13 29.78 21.84
CA LEU A 231 -10.40 29.71 22.57
C LEU A 231 -10.50 28.35 23.26
N ILE A 232 -10.80 28.34 24.56
CA ILE A 232 -11.01 27.12 25.33
C ILE A 232 -12.34 27.25 26.09
N ALA A 233 -13.29 26.36 25.78
CA ALA A 233 -14.59 26.34 26.44
C ALA A 233 -14.84 25.01 27.13
N ARG A 234 -15.38 25.02 28.35
CA ARG A 234 -15.90 23.83 29.03
C ARG A 234 -17.41 23.79 28.89
N ILE A 235 -17.92 22.68 28.35
CA ILE A 235 -19.32 22.49 28.02
C ILE A 235 -19.83 21.23 28.71
N ASN A 236 -20.99 21.34 29.40
CA ASN A 236 -21.70 20.21 29.95
C ASN A 236 -22.89 19.89 29.04
N PRO A 237 -22.91 18.74 28.36
CA PRO A 237 -23.99 18.39 27.42
C PRO A 237 -25.32 18.06 28.08
N GLY A 238 -25.34 17.68 29.37
CA GLY A 238 -26.56 17.40 30.15
C GLY A 238 -27.49 16.41 29.47
N THR A 239 -28.74 16.83 29.27
CA THR A 239 -29.79 16.03 28.61
C THR A 239 -30.14 16.53 27.21
N ASP A 240 -29.32 17.37 26.62
CA ASP A 240 -29.50 17.85 25.24
C ASP A 240 -29.53 16.70 24.25
N LYS A 241 -30.35 16.81 23.21
CA LYS A 241 -30.48 15.79 22.12
C LYS A 241 -30.45 16.45 20.74
N SER A 242 -29.60 17.42 20.58
CA SER A 242 -29.44 18.12 19.30
C SER A 242 -28.50 17.40 18.36
N SER A 243 -28.75 17.48 17.07
CA SER A 243 -27.82 17.07 16.01
C SER A 243 -26.91 18.26 15.61
N HIS A 244 -27.30 19.00 14.59
CA HIS A 244 -26.50 20.15 14.09
C HIS A 244 -26.60 21.42 14.95
N TRP A 245 -27.60 21.53 15.81
CA TRP A 245 -27.84 22.65 16.72
C TRP A 245 -27.26 22.45 18.13
N GLY A 246 -26.36 21.49 18.28
CA GLY A 246 -25.82 21.12 19.59
C GLY A 246 -24.94 22.20 20.22
N PRO A 247 -24.77 22.09 21.56
CA PRO A 247 -23.95 23.00 22.32
C PRO A 247 -22.49 22.96 21.84
N GLY A 248 -21.87 24.13 21.72
CA GLY A 248 -20.52 24.22 21.16
C GLY A 248 -19.93 25.59 21.26
N LEU A 249 -18.81 25.74 20.57
CA LEU A 249 -17.99 26.94 20.47
C LEU A 249 -17.90 27.33 19.00
N ALA A 250 -18.09 28.62 18.67
CA ALA A 250 -17.88 29.14 17.35
C ALA A 250 -16.93 30.32 17.36
N TRP A 251 -15.98 30.33 16.44
CA TRP A 251 -15.12 31.43 16.14
C TRP A 251 -15.61 32.13 14.87
N VAL A 252 -16.01 33.37 14.97
CA VAL A 252 -16.59 34.16 13.87
C VAL A 252 -15.55 35.13 13.33
N PHE A 253 -15.44 35.16 12.01
CA PHE A 253 -14.55 36.02 11.26
C PHE A 253 -15.34 37.00 10.38
N ASP A 254 -14.69 37.96 9.81
CA ASP A 254 -15.29 38.84 8.79
C ASP A 254 -15.68 38.10 7.50
N LYS A 255 -15.05 36.96 7.23
CA LYS A 255 -15.25 36.10 6.06
C LYS A 255 -15.76 34.72 6.45
N GLY A 256 -16.66 34.60 7.40
CA GLY A 256 -17.28 33.37 7.80
C GLY A 256 -17.08 32.97 9.26
N TYR A 257 -17.19 31.70 9.56
CA TYR A 257 -17.08 31.17 10.93
C TYR A 257 -16.61 29.72 10.91
N ILE A 258 -16.08 29.21 12.02
CA ILE A 258 -15.91 27.79 12.32
C ILE A 258 -16.60 27.49 13.64
N LYS A 259 -17.46 26.47 13.65
CA LYS A 259 -18.16 25.98 14.82
C LYS A 259 -17.72 24.55 15.11
N CYS A 260 -17.31 24.28 16.37
CA CYS A 260 -17.10 22.95 16.90
C CYS A 260 -18.14 22.68 18.00
N TYR A 261 -18.87 21.57 17.93
CA TYR A 261 -20.03 21.34 18.77
C TYR A 261 -20.26 19.86 19.08
N LEU A 262 -21.10 19.62 20.08
CA LEU A 262 -21.50 18.29 20.50
C LEU A 262 -22.79 17.87 19.77
N ARG A 263 -22.74 16.79 19.04
CA ARG A 263 -23.91 16.09 18.49
C ARG A 263 -24.46 15.15 19.55
N THR A 264 -25.26 15.71 20.46
CA THR A 264 -25.74 14.98 21.63
C THR A 264 -26.83 13.94 21.29
N SER A 265 -27.40 14.04 20.06
CA SER A 265 -28.41 13.08 19.58
C SER A 265 -27.82 11.72 19.20
N ASP A 266 -26.59 11.70 18.66
CA ASP A 266 -25.93 10.49 18.13
C ASP A 266 -24.51 10.26 18.71
N GLY A 267 -24.11 11.06 19.69
CA GLY A 267 -22.88 10.82 20.44
C GLY A 267 -21.58 11.10 19.69
N LYS A 268 -21.53 12.19 18.90
CA LYS A 268 -20.38 12.58 18.12
C LYS A 268 -19.96 14.04 18.38
N PHE A 269 -18.75 14.39 17.99
CA PHE A 269 -18.40 15.78 17.77
C PHE A 269 -18.76 16.16 16.32
N GLY A 270 -19.14 17.42 16.10
CA GLY A 270 -19.40 17.97 14.78
C GLY A 270 -18.63 19.25 14.57
N MET A 271 -18.25 19.50 13.32
CA MET A 271 -17.70 20.79 12.89
C MET A 271 -18.47 21.31 11.68
N THR A 272 -18.74 22.62 11.64
CA THR A 272 -19.38 23.30 10.51
C THR A 272 -18.76 24.68 10.31
N GLY A 273 -18.89 25.23 9.12
CA GLY A 273 -18.46 26.56 8.82
C GLY A 273 -17.70 26.69 7.49
N THR A 274 -16.99 27.78 7.34
CA THR A 274 -16.24 28.12 6.13
C THR A 274 -15.23 27.01 5.78
N GLY A 275 -15.32 26.46 4.57
CA GLY A 275 -14.51 25.33 4.14
C GLY A 275 -15.01 23.95 4.62
N LEU A 276 -16.16 23.89 5.30
CA LEU A 276 -16.78 22.68 5.85
C LEU A 276 -18.26 22.65 5.46
N GLU A 277 -18.59 22.41 4.20
CA GLU A 277 -19.97 22.61 3.69
C GLU A 277 -21.03 21.68 4.29
N HIS A 278 -20.68 20.50 4.78
CA HIS A 278 -21.64 19.53 5.33
C HIS A 278 -21.36 18.98 6.72
N GLY A 279 -20.52 19.67 7.48
CA GLY A 279 -20.27 19.26 8.89
C GLY A 279 -19.59 17.88 8.99
N THR A 280 -18.35 17.86 9.35
CA THR A 280 -17.60 16.62 9.59
C THR A 280 -17.93 16.08 10.99
N ASP A 281 -18.05 14.77 11.13
CA ASP A 281 -18.38 14.08 12.39
C ASP A 281 -17.16 13.32 12.91
N PHE A 282 -16.92 13.41 14.22
CA PHE A 282 -15.78 12.77 14.85
C PHE A 282 -16.22 11.87 16.01
N SER A 283 -15.48 10.80 16.23
CA SER A 283 -15.64 9.88 17.36
C SER A 283 -15.04 10.45 18.67
N GLY A 284 -15.14 9.70 19.74
CA GLY A 284 -14.53 10.05 21.04
C GLY A 284 -15.43 10.84 21.98
N TYR A 285 -16.67 11.19 21.58
CA TYR A 285 -17.63 11.82 22.46
C TYR A 285 -18.15 10.83 23.51
N ARG A 286 -18.22 11.29 24.77
CA ARG A 286 -18.79 10.53 25.90
C ARG A 286 -20.09 11.18 26.33
N PRO A 287 -21.26 10.52 26.15
CA PRO A 287 -22.56 11.09 26.49
C PRO A 287 -22.66 11.52 27.97
N GLY A 288 -23.17 12.73 28.19
CA GLY A 288 -23.38 13.26 29.54
C GLY A 288 -22.13 13.73 30.29
N VAL A 289 -20.94 13.50 29.74
CA VAL A 289 -19.67 13.89 30.37
C VAL A 289 -19.29 15.31 29.94
N PRO A 290 -18.98 16.25 30.88
CA PRO A 290 -18.45 17.56 30.53
C PRO A 290 -17.16 17.45 29.73
N VAL A 291 -17.00 18.32 28.70
CA VAL A 291 -15.89 18.27 27.78
C VAL A 291 -15.35 19.68 27.54
N TYR A 292 -14.05 19.78 27.35
CA TYR A 292 -13.39 20.98 26.88
C TYR A 292 -13.28 20.96 25.36
N ILE A 293 -13.64 22.03 24.69
CA ILE A 293 -13.39 22.30 23.28
C ILE A 293 -12.34 23.41 23.19
N ARG A 294 -11.32 23.18 22.41
CA ARG A 294 -10.23 24.13 22.13
C ARG A 294 -10.16 24.42 20.65
N MET A 295 -10.13 25.70 20.31
CA MET A 295 -9.90 26.14 18.94
C MET A 295 -8.66 27.02 18.95
N GLN A 296 -7.68 26.71 18.13
CA GLN A 296 -6.43 27.47 18.03
C GLN A 296 -6.26 27.98 16.60
N ARG A 297 -6.04 29.28 16.47
CA ARG A 297 -5.74 29.91 15.20
C ARG A 297 -4.26 30.14 15.05
N MET A 298 -3.73 29.80 13.90
CA MET A 298 -2.35 30.03 13.52
C MET A 298 -2.29 30.45 12.05
N GLY A 299 -2.07 31.75 11.82
CA GLY A 299 -2.19 32.34 10.48
C GLY A 299 -3.59 32.12 9.89
N ASN A 300 -3.66 31.39 8.77
CA ASN A 300 -4.92 31.03 8.11
C ASN A 300 -5.38 29.62 8.46
N THR A 301 -4.75 28.93 9.40
CA THR A 301 -5.18 27.62 9.86
C THR A 301 -5.84 27.73 11.23
N LEU A 302 -6.96 27.03 11.40
CA LEU A 302 -7.66 26.87 12.67
C LEU A 302 -7.71 25.38 13.00
N THR A 303 -7.17 25.01 14.16
CA THR A 303 -7.18 23.66 14.69
C THR A 303 -8.21 23.55 15.80
N SER A 304 -9.11 22.56 15.70
CA SER A 304 -10.08 22.23 16.75
C SER A 304 -9.69 20.92 17.43
N SER A 305 -9.79 20.90 18.76
CA SER A 305 -9.48 19.75 19.59
C SER A 305 -10.41 19.67 20.81
N PHE A 306 -10.48 18.49 21.42
CA PHE A 306 -11.23 18.28 22.64
C PHE A 306 -10.39 17.65 23.74
N SER A 307 -10.86 17.79 24.99
CA SER A 307 -10.24 17.16 26.15
C SER A 307 -11.30 16.90 27.24
N TYR A 308 -11.14 15.84 28.03
CA TYR A 308 -12.00 15.57 29.19
C TYR A 308 -11.36 16.03 30.50
N ASP A 309 -10.07 16.28 30.54
CA ASP A 309 -9.31 16.74 31.70
C ASP A 309 -8.77 18.17 31.57
N GLY A 310 -8.86 18.77 30.39
CA GLY A 310 -8.32 20.09 30.09
C GLY A 310 -6.79 20.12 29.92
N ALA A 311 -6.12 18.96 30.00
CA ALA A 311 -4.67 18.85 29.93
C ALA A 311 -4.21 18.06 28.69
N LYS A 312 -4.85 16.92 28.42
CA LYS A 312 -4.56 16.09 27.24
C LYS A 312 -5.57 16.39 26.14
N TRP A 313 -5.09 16.85 25.00
CA TRP A 313 -5.90 17.29 23.88
C TRP A 313 -5.87 16.26 22.76
N THR A 314 -7.05 15.94 22.23
CA THR A 314 -7.23 15.13 21.02
C THR A 314 -7.67 16.04 19.90
N GLU A 315 -6.92 16.09 18.82
CA GLU A 315 -7.26 16.88 17.65
C GLU A 315 -8.49 16.28 16.94
N LEU A 316 -9.40 17.16 16.52
CA LEU A 316 -10.54 16.80 15.69
C LEU A 316 -10.23 17.07 14.23
N GLN A 317 -9.90 18.32 13.92
CA GLN A 317 -9.62 18.73 12.54
C GLN A 317 -8.89 20.06 12.47
N GLN A 318 -8.11 20.24 11.41
CA GLN A 318 -7.57 21.51 10.95
C GLN A 318 -8.39 22.03 9.78
N VAL A 319 -8.65 23.33 9.75
CA VAL A 319 -9.42 24.01 8.71
C VAL A 319 -8.63 25.22 8.20
N SER A 320 -8.56 25.36 6.88
CA SER A 320 -7.99 26.55 6.26
C SER A 320 -9.02 27.67 6.23
N LEU A 321 -8.71 28.79 6.87
CA LEU A 321 -9.52 30.01 6.81
C LEU A 321 -9.26 30.78 5.51
N PRO A 322 -10.22 31.58 5.04
CA PRO A 322 -9.99 32.51 3.95
C PRO A 322 -8.82 33.42 4.24
N GLN A 323 -8.04 33.72 3.21
CA GLN A 323 -6.87 34.59 3.38
C GLN A 323 -7.24 35.97 3.96
N GLY A 324 -6.46 36.38 4.97
CA GLY A 324 -6.68 37.66 5.66
C GLY A 324 -7.98 37.71 6.47
N ALA A 325 -8.57 36.56 6.83
CA ALA A 325 -9.73 36.53 7.72
C ALA A 325 -9.43 37.20 9.07
N VAL A 326 -10.27 38.11 9.48
CA VAL A 326 -10.12 38.89 10.74
C VAL A 326 -11.11 38.33 11.76
N SER A 327 -10.61 37.99 12.97
CA SER A 327 -11.46 37.57 14.09
C SER A 327 -12.45 38.66 14.46
N ARG A 328 -13.72 38.31 14.63
CA ARG A 328 -14.79 39.22 15.01
C ARG A 328 -15.29 38.93 16.41
N CYS A 329 -15.91 37.77 16.59
CA CYS A 329 -16.49 37.43 17.89
C CYS A 329 -16.38 35.94 18.17
N VAL A 330 -16.60 35.59 19.43
CA VAL A 330 -16.77 34.21 19.87
C VAL A 330 -18.23 34.03 20.29
N ARG A 331 -18.77 32.85 19.95
CA ARG A 331 -20.10 32.36 20.38
C ARG A 331 -19.98 31.07 21.16
N ILE A 332 -20.67 30.98 22.28
CA ILE A 332 -20.72 29.78 23.11
C ILE A 332 -22.18 29.45 23.47
N GLY A 333 -22.57 28.20 23.20
CA GLY A 333 -23.97 27.76 23.44
C GLY A 333 -24.50 26.91 22.27
N LYS A 334 -25.81 26.94 22.09
CA LYS A 334 -26.51 26.25 21.02
C LYS A 334 -26.68 27.16 19.81
N MET A 335 -26.25 26.70 18.66
CA MET A 335 -26.25 27.46 17.40
C MET A 335 -26.69 26.51 16.25
N ASP A 336 -27.34 27.07 15.22
CA ASP A 336 -27.67 26.31 14.00
C ASP A 336 -26.43 25.92 13.20
N ALA A 337 -26.63 25.22 12.10
CA ALA A 337 -25.53 24.87 11.20
C ALA A 337 -24.89 26.10 10.54
N GLY A 338 -25.62 27.21 10.41
CA GLY A 338 -25.14 28.51 9.92
C GLY A 338 -24.38 29.33 10.97
N GLY A 339 -24.16 28.81 12.17
CA GLY A 339 -23.36 29.46 13.21
C GLY A 339 -24.08 30.53 14.00
N GLY A 340 -25.40 30.73 13.82
CA GLY A 340 -26.13 31.71 14.60
C GLY A 340 -27.35 32.33 13.93
N ASN A 341 -28.07 31.58 13.08
CA ASN A 341 -29.37 32.02 12.58
C ASN A 341 -30.35 32.20 13.75
N THR A 342 -31.08 33.29 13.74
CA THR A 342 -32.10 33.60 14.78
C THR A 342 -33.51 33.23 14.37
N GLU A 343 -33.71 32.62 13.20
CA GLU A 343 -35.02 32.09 12.81
C GLU A 343 -35.36 30.83 13.66
N ALA A 344 -36.53 30.83 14.27
CA ALA A 344 -36.95 29.77 15.18
C ALA A 344 -37.42 28.55 14.39
N ASP A 345 -36.76 27.41 14.63
CA ASP A 345 -37.29 26.10 14.30
C ASP A 345 -37.34 25.25 15.58
N GLU A 346 -38.31 25.56 16.45
CA GLU A 346 -38.48 24.91 17.75
C GLU A 346 -39.00 23.48 17.61
N LYS A 347 -38.22 22.59 16.99
CA LYS A 347 -38.53 21.17 16.87
C LYS A 347 -37.86 20.34 17.94
N GLY A 348 -38.58 19.34 18.45
CA GLY A 348 -38.11 18.37 19.44
C GLY A 348 -38.41 18.76 20.87
N LYS A 349 -38.06 17.89 21.81
CA LYS A 349 -38.24 18.12 23.24
C LYS A 349 -37.13 19.02 23.79
N PRO A 350 -37.46 19.94 24.73
CA PRO A 350 -36.41 20.71 25.41
C PRO A 350 -35.38 19.78 26.07
N GLY A 351 -34.11 20.08 25.83
CA GLY A 351 -32.99 19.43 26.48
C GLY A 351 -32.15 20.46 27.22
N ARG A 352 -31.52 20.02 28.31
CA ARG A 352 -30.68 20.89 29.15
C ARG A 352 -29.23 20.68 28.87
N CYS A 353 -28.49 21.77 28.62
CA CYS A 353 -27.04 21.78 28.58
C CYS A 353 -26.51 23.02 29.33
N ARG A 354 -25.24 23.06 29.66
CA ARG A 354 -24.65 24.19 30.39
C ARG A 354 -23.26 24.55 29.81
N MET A 355 -23.06 25.85 29.66
CA MET A 355 -21.75 26.44 29.38
C MET A 355 -21.10 26.82 30.72
N ASP A 356 -19.94 26.26 31.03
CA ASP A 356 -19.29 26.49 32.33
C ASP A 356 -18.33 27.70 32.23
N VAL A 357 -17.27 27.60 31.45
CA VAL A 357 -16.26 28.62 31.32
C VAL A 357 -15.81 28.76 29.88
N LEU A 358 -15.35 29.97 29.52
CA LEU A 358 -14.60 30.25 28.31
C LEU A 358 -13.36 31.05 28.64
N THR A 359 -12.22 30.63 28.16
CA THR A 359 -10.96 31.35 28.22
C THR A 359 -10.50 31.70 26.80
N VAL A 360 -10.15 32.92 26.57
CA VAL A 360 -9.49 33.39 25.34
C VAL A 360 -8.05 33.75 25.68
N LEU A 361 -7.13 33.12 24.95
CA LEU A 361 -5.70 33.33 25.10
C LEU A 361 -5.15 34.06 23.89
N GLY A 362 -4.27 34.98 24.13
CA GLY A 362 -3.48 35.69 23.13
C GLY A 362 -2.07 35.15 23.00
N GLY A 363 -1.15 35.98 22.55
CA GLY A 363 0.26 35.64 22.44
C GLY A 363 0.97 35.44 23.79
N LEU A 364 2.28 35.27 23.76
CA LEU A 364 3.13 35.05 24.94
C LEU A 364 2.99 36.16 25.99
N GLN A 365 2.97 35.76 27.25
CA GLN A 365 3.32 36.72 28.35
C GLN A 365 4.80 37.10 28.23
N GLN A 366 5.09 38.40 28.26
CA GLN A 366 6.48 38.87 28.26
C GLN A 366 7.22 38.30 29.49
N GLY A 367 8.30 37.57 29.26
CA GLY A 367 9.21 37.09 30.30
C GLY A 367 9.46 35.62 30.43
N ASN A 368 8.72 34.74 29.72
CA ASN A 368 9.00 33.33 29.71
C ASN A 368 9.84 32.95 28.47
N GLY A 369 10.99 32.33 28.71
CA GLY A 369 11.95 31.95 27.68
C GLY A 369 11.35 31.04 26.58
N THR A 370 11.86 31.19 25.38
CA THR A 370 11.58 30.34 24.22
C THR A 370 11.85 28.90 24.55
N VAL A 371 10.85 28.05 24.39
CA VAL A 371 11.05 26.58 24.30
C VAL A 371 11.90 26.33 23.05
N GLY A 372 13.05 25.67 23.21
CA GLY A 372 14.00 25.46 22.11
C GLY A 372 13.37 24.78 20.92
N LEU A 373 13.36 25.44 19.80
CA LEU A 373 12.89 24.93 18.50
C LEU A 373 14.02 24.91 17.48
N ASP A 374 15.25 24.83 17.96
CA ASP A 374 16.42 24.86 17.08
C ASP A 374 16.46 23.73 16.08
N TYR A 375 15.82 22.58 16.41
CA TYR A 375 15.74 21.47 15.49
C TYR A 375 14.87 21.77 14.25
N TRP A 376 13.85 22.61 14.36
CA TRP A 376 13.00 22.98 13.22
C TRP A 376 13.78 23.72 12.13
N ARG A 377 14.71 24.58 12.51
CA ARG A 377 15.60 25.27 11.56
C ARG A 377 16.55 24.35 10.84
N SER A 378 16.82 23.22 11.44
CA SER A 378 17.78 22.22 10.94
C SER A 378 17.08 21.01 10.29
N LEU A 379 15.75 21.03 10.21
CA LEU A 379 14.99 19.91 9.65
C LEU A 379 15.01 19.95 8.13
N GLU A 380 15.29 18.82 7.53
CA GLU A 380 15.30 18.63 6.09
C GLU A 380 14.38 17.47 5.73
N VAL A 381 13.38 17.73 4.87
CA VAL A 381 12.54 16.71 4.30
C VAL A 381 12.72 16.71 2.79
N ASP A 382 13.16 15.60 2.25
CA ASP A 382 13.27 15.38 0.82
C ASP A 382 12.22 14.39 0.38
N VAL A 383 11.38 14.78 -0.58
CA VAL A 383 10.36 13.90 -1.18
C VAL A 383 10.87 13.40 -2.52
N HIS A 384 10.95 12.09 -2.63
CA HIS A 384 11.53 11.40 -3.77
C HIS A 384 10.45 10.85 -4.67
N TYR A 385 10.63 11.01 -5.97
CA TYR A 385 9.82 10.43 -7.02
C TYR A 385 10.70 9.73 -8.03
N GLU A 386 10.46 8.44 -8.28
CA GLU A 386 11.04 7.76 -9.45
C GLU A 386 9.98 7.57 -10.52
N ILE A 387 10.35 7.81 -11.77
CA ILE A 387 9.56 7.46 -12.94
C ILE A 387 10.38 6.56 -13.85
N TYR A 388 9.75 5.50 -14.35
CA TYR A 388 10.43 4.40 -15.03
C TYR A 388 10.25 4.48 -16.54
N ASP A 389 11.31 4.08 -17.28
CA ASP A 389 11.25 3.98 -18.74
C ASP A 389 10.29 2.86 -19.17
N GLY A 390 9.44 3.14 -20.16
CA GLY A 390 8.63 2.13 -20.86
C GLY A 390 7.48 1.52 -20.06
N ILE A 391 7.09 2.14 -18.93
CA ILE A 391 5.96 1.70 -18.10
C ILE A 391 5.34 2.91 -17.39
N PRO A 392 4.01 3.02 -17.30
CA PRO A 392 3.33 4.12 -16.59
C PRO A 392 3.38 3.92 -15.07
N LEU A 393 4.60 3.95 -14.52
CA LEU A 393 4.88 3.66 -13.12
C LEU A 393 5.63 4.83 -12.49
N ILE A 394 5.14 5.27 -11.33
CA ILE A 394 5.80 6.25 -10.47
C ILE A 394 6.00 5.61 -9.11
N SER A 395 7.15 5.81 -8.46
CA SER A 395 7.29 5.48 -7.04
C SER A 395 7.56 6.73 -6.21
N LYS A 396 7.17 6.68 -4.93
CA LYS A 396 7.30 7.79 -3.99
C LYS A 396 7.71 7.31 -2.61
N TRP A 397 8.56 8.09 -1.96
CA TRP A 397 8.91 8.01 -0.53
C TRP A 397 9.48 9.35 -0.07
N PHE A 398 9.77 9.49 1.21
CA PHE A 398 10.48 10.66 1.71
C PHE A 398 11.62 10.27 2.66
N THR A 399 12.56 11.18 2.81
CA THR A 399 13.59 11.14 3.84
C THR A 399 13.46 12.35 4.74
N LEU A 400 13.74 12.16 6.04
CA LEU A 400 13.74 13.18 7.07
C LEU A 400 15.11 13.19 7.72
N ALA A 401 15.87 14.26 7.52
CA ALA A 401 17.19 14.45 8.11
C ALA A 401 17.13 15.46 9.27
N ASN A 402 17.70 15.08 10.39
CA ASN A 402 17.82 15.93 11.57
C ASN A 402 19.27 16.41 11.72
N HIS A 403 19.51 17.70 11.48
CA HIS A 403 20.83 18.30 11.62
C HIS A 403 21.01 19.05 12.96
N SER A 404 20.01 19.03 13.83
CA SER A 404 20.06 19.67 15.15
C SER A 404 20.86 18.85 16.16
N SER A 405 21.10 19.42 17.36
CA SER A 405 21.66 18.67 18.49
C SER A 405 20.64 17.80 19.22
N ASP A 406 19.36 18.04 19.00
CA ASP A 406 18.27 17.41 19.74
C ASP A 406 17.75 16.19 18.96
N THR A 407 17.25 15.19 19.68
CA THR A 407 16.58 14.05 19.09
C THR A 407 15.10 14.38 18.94
N LEU A 408 14.53 14.18 17.75
CA LEU A 408 13.10 14.31 17.49
C LEU A 408 12.45 12.91 17.43
N CYS A 409 11.18 12.81 17.76
CA CYS A 409 10.38 11.62 17.58
C CYS A 409 9.44 11.79 16.38
N LEU A 410 9.56 10.94 15.37
CA LEU A 410 8.58 10.83 14.30
C LEU A 410 7.51 9.84 14.75
N ASP A 411 6.40 10.34 15.25
CA ASP A 411 5.32 9.52 15.81
C ASP A 411 4.57 8.76 14.72
N SER A 412 4.20 9.46 13.63
CA SER A 412 3.50 8.90 12.48
C SER A 412 3.72 9.74 11.23
N TYR A 413 3.36 9.19 10.07
CA TYR A 413 3.43 9.90 8.80
C TYR A 413 2.44 9.37 7.77
N LYS A 414 2.15 10.19 6.76
CA LYS A 414 1.56 9.78 5.48
C LYS A 414 2.55 10.12 4.38
N SER A 415 3.06 9.11 3.69
CA SER A 415 4.05 9.26 2.60
C SER A 415 3.41 9.59 1.26
N GLU A 416 2.14 9.26 1.06
CA GLU A 416 1.33 9.69 -0.08
C GLU A 416 -0.02 10.17 0.40
N ILE A 417 -0.51 11.26 -0.24
CA ILE A 417 -1.85 11.82 -0.03
C ILE A 417 -2.30 12.33 -1.40
N LEU A 418 -3.14 11.57 -2.08
CA LEU A 418 -3.54 11.88 -3.44
C LEU A 418 -5.07 11.84 -3.58
N ALA A 419 -5.68 13.00 -3.77
CA ALA A 419 -7.10 13.12 -4.02
C ALA A 419 -7.38 12.94 -5.52
N VAL A 420 -7.86 11.77 -5.88
CA VAL A 420 -8.02 11.30 -7.27
C VAL A 420 -9.48 11.44 -7.71
N MET A 421 -9.68 11.68 -9.00
CA MET A 421 -11.00 11.59 -9.60
C MET A 421 -11.52 10.16 -9.51
N GLU A 422 -12.73 10.00 -9.01
CA GLU A 422 -13.40 8.72 -8.99
C GLU A 422 -13.80 8.27 -10.41
N PRO A 423 -13.75 6.96 -10.72
CA PRO A 423 -14.16 6.46 -12.03
C PRO A 423 -15.66 6.59 -12.28
N GLU A 424 -16.46 6.54 -11.22
CA GLU A 424 -17.90 6.77 -11.24
C GLU A 424 -18.39 7.26 -9.87
N ASN A 425 -19.48 7.99 -9.85
CA ASN A 425 -20.13 8.43 -8.64
C ASN A 425 -21.35 7.56 -8.30
N THR A 426 -21.91 7.77 -7.10
CA THR A 426 -23.05 7.02 -6.57
C THR A 426 -24.41 7.32 -7.21
N ALA A 427 -24.46 8.06 -8.31
CA ALA A 427 -25.69 8.21 -9.11
C ALA A 427 -26.09 6.89 -9.77
N VAL A 428 -25.14 5.98 -9.96
CA VAL A 428 -25.40 4.61 -10.33
C VAL A 428 -25.60 3.81 -9.03
N PHE A 429 -26.75 3.17 -8.87
CA PHE A 429 -27.13 2.42 -7.66
C PHE A 429 -26.33 1.13 -7.45
N ASP A 430 -25.05 1.12 -7.71
CA ASP A 430 -24.23 0.01 -7.31
C ASP A 430 -23.69 0.23 -5.89
N LYS A 431 -23.73 -0.81 -5.08
CA LYS A 431 -23.27 -0.77 -3.70
C LYS A 431 -21.75 -0.86 -3.57
N SER A 432 -21.06 -1.22 -4.62
CA SER A 432 -19.61 -1.32 -4.68
C SER A 432 -19.03 -0.12 -5.39
N PHE A 433 -18.38 0.76 -4.66
CA PHE A 433 -17.60 1.84 -5.25
C PHE A 433 -16.35 1.27 -5.92
N MET A 434 -16.12 1.65 -7.16
CA MET A 434 -14.84 1.35 -7.82
C MET A 434 -13.75 2.29 -7.30
N THR A 435 -12.61 1.72 -6.99
CA THR A 435 -11.40 2.52 -6.74
C THR A 435 -10.88 3.09 -8.06
N PRO A 436 -10.16 4.22 -8.04
CA PRO A 436 -9.48 4.73 -9.24
C PRO A 436 -8.60 3.67 -9.90
N ASN A 437 -8.44 3.78 -11.22
CA ASN A 437 -7.74 2.76 -12.03
C ASN A 437 -6.20 2.83 -11.88
N ILE A 438 -5.74 2.76 -10.64
CA ILE A 438 -4.33 2.82 -10.24
C ILE A 438 -4.08 1.62 -9.33
N THR A 439 -3.11 0.77 -9.69
CA THR A 439 -2.60 -0.25 -8.77
C THR A 439 -1.47 0.34 -7.95
N VAL A 440 -1.56 0.20 -6.64
CA VAL A 440 -0.54 0.71 -5.72
C VAL A 440 0.08 -0.45 -4.96
N GLU A 441 1.40 -0.54 -5.02
CA GLU A 441 2.23 -1.52 -4.31
C GLU A 441 3.08 -0.80 -3.26
N SER A 442 3.49 -1.50 -2.19
CA SER A 442 4.34 -0.96 -1.13
C SER A 442 5.44 -1.94 -0.74
N ASP A 443 6.60 -1.43 -0.35
CA ASP A 443 7.65 -2.25 0.22
C ASP A 443 7.49 -2.49 1.74
N PHE A 444 6.54 -1.81 2.39
CA PHE A 444 6.16 -2.06 3.78
C PHE A 444 4.99 -3.05 3.80
N ALA A 445 5.14 -4.18 3.22
CA ALA A 445 4.12 -5.17 3.35
C ALA A 445 4.38 -6.43 2.60
N HIS A 446 3.63 -7.33 2.96
CA HIS A 446 3.55 -8.65 2.50
C HIS A 446 2.22 -8.95 1.85
N ALA A 447 1.26 -8.07 1.83
CA ALA A 447 0.00 -8.27 1.14
C ALA A 447 -0.73 -6.99 0.79
N ASN A 448 -0.04 -6.01 0.32
CA ASN A 448 -0.62 -4.81 -0.23
C ASN A 448 -1.08 -5.01 -1.65
N GLN A 449 -1.94 -5.97 -1.87
CA GLN A 449 -2.59 -6.10 -3.15
C GLN A 449 -3.73 -5.10 -3.23
N GLN A 450 -3.44 -3.95 -3.76
CA GLN A 450 -4.44 -3.03 -4.30
C GLN A 450 -4.79 -3.50 -5.68
N ASP A 451 -5.38 -4.66 -5.76
CA ASP A 451 -5.55 -5.31 -7.02
C ASP A 451 -6.99 -5.35 -7.48
N LEU A 452 -7.14 -6.03 -8.54
CA LEU A 452 -8.37 -6.40 -9.22
C LEU A 452 -9.39 -7.14 -8.35
N MET A 453 -8.94 -7.71 -7.26
CA MET A 453 -9.77 -8.34 -6.26
C MET A 453 -10.04 -7.31 -5.19
N ASP A 454 -11.24 -7.10 -4.80
CA ASP A 454 -11.62 -6.10 -3.83
C ASP A 454 -10.75 -6.17 -2.58
N ALA A 455 -9.81 -5.23 -2.48
CA ALA A 455 -8.87 -5.13 -1.37
C ALA A 455 -9.55 -5.04 0.00
N ARG A 456 -10.82 -4.67 0.03
CA ARG A 456 -11.62 -4.59 1.26
C ARG A 456 -11.89 -5.94 1.88
N ASP A 457 -11.91 -7.01 1.11
CA ASP A 457 -12.25 -8.36 1.59
C ASP A 457 -11.03 -9.18 1.99
N ASN A 458 -9.82 -8.72 1.69
CA ASN A 458 -8.61 -9.41 2.09
C ASN A 458 -8.09 -8.88 3.43
N GLN A 459 -8.79 -9.24 4.51
CA GLN A 459 -8.43 -8.84 5.87
C GLN A 459 -7.27 -9.65 6.47
N MET A 460 -6.76 -10.62 5.73
CA MET A 460 -5.74 -11.54 6.23
C MET A 460 -4.39 -10.86 6.46
N TYR A 461 -4.14 -9.72 5.82
CA TYR A 461 -2.86 -9.03 5.88
C TYR A 461 -3.04 -7.54 6.11
N GLN A 462 -2.14 -6.93 6.85
CA GLN A 462 -2.15 -5.50 7.10
C GLN A 462 -1.74 -4.74 5.84
N ARG A 463 -2.36 -3.60 5.65
CA ARG A 463 -2.15 -2.77 4.48
C ARG A 463 -1.69 -1.39 4.91
N HIS A 464 -0.76 -0.88 4.16
CA HIS A 464 -0.23 0.47 4.36
C HIS A 464 -0.57 1.40 3.20
N VAL A 465 -1.49 0.95 2.34
CA VAL A 465 -2.09 1.70 1.26
C VAL A 465 -3.59 1.68 1.43
N HIS A 466 -4.19 2.86 1.51
CA HIS A 466 -5.60 3.03 1.83
C HIS A 466 -6.29 3.86 0.76
N TRP A 467 -7.39 3.35 0.22
CA TRP A 467 -8.33 4.12 -0.55
C TRP A 467 -9.44 4.58 0.40
N ASN A 468 -9.29 5.81 0.89
CA ASN A 468 -10.17 6.39 1.87
C ASN A 468 -11.24 7.28 1.22
N LYS A 469 -12.32 7.52 1.96
CA LYS A 469 -13.23 8.62 1.65
C LYS A 469 -12.52 9.93 1.93
N ASP A 470 -12.74 10.92 1.07
CA ASP A 470 -12.16 12.26 1.25
C ASP A 470 -13.13 13.17 2.00
N PRO A 471 -12.80 13.61 3.23
CA PRO A 471 -13.66 14.50 4.01
C PRO A 471 -13.85 15.88 3.38
N LEU A 472 -12.96 16.30 2.48
CA LEU A 472 -13.11 17.55 1.75
C LEU A 472 -13.92 17.42 0.45
N TYR A 473 -14.21 16.20 0.01
CA TYR A 473 -15.10 15.96 -1.12
C TYR A 473 -16.55 15.84 -0.65
N ASN A 474 -17.12 16.94 -0.24
CA ASN A 474 -18.44 17.02 0.40
C ASN A 474 -19.61 17.30 -0.58
N THR A 475 -19.32 17.48 -1.86
CA THR A 475 -20.33 17.72 -2.93
C THR A 475 -20.67 16.48 -3.74
N GLN A 476 -20.18 15.31 -3.34
CA GLN A 476 -20.54 14.06 -4.00
C GLN A 476 -22.03 13.71 -3.82
N VAL A 477 -22.59 12.95 -4.75
CA VAL A 477 -24.03 12.56 -4.75
C VAL A 477 -24.38 11.74 -3.50
N ASP A 478 -23.49 10.87 -3.05
CA ASP A 478 -23.67 10.16 -1.78
C ASP A 478 -23.36 11.10 -0.61
N TRP A 479 -24.41 11.56 0.07
CA TRP A 479 -24.29 12.41 1.27
C TRP A 479 -23.49 11.75 2.41
N LEU A 480 -23.29 10.42 2.41
CA LEU A 480 -22.42 9.72 3.34
C LEU A 480 -20.93 9.85 2.99
N MET A 481 -20.63 10.43 1.84
CA MET A 481 -19.25 10.68 1.35
C MET A 481 -18.39 9.41 1.35
N LYS A 482 -18.92 8.32 0.80
CA LYS A 482 -18.27 7.00 0.88
C LYS A 482 -17.33 6.68 -0.27
N THR A 483 -17.30 7.51 -1.30
CA THR A 483 -16.46 7.25 -2.48
C THR A 483 -14.98 7.14 -2.10
N PRO A 484 -14.31 6.01 -2.37
CA PRO A 484 -12.93 5.76 -1.98
C PRO A 484 -11.95 6.39 -2.98
N CYS A 485 -11.83 7.71 -2.96
CA CYS A 485 -11.05 8.49 -3.94
C CYS A 485 -9.90 9.31 -3.34
N LEU A 486 -9.56 9.06 -2.08
CA LEU A 486 -8.37 9.58 -1.43
C LEU A 486 -7.39 8.44 -1.19
N LEU A 487 -6.32 8.41 -1.97
CA LEU A 487 -5.20 7.51 -1.74
C LEU A 487 -4.33 8.06 -0.61
N GLU A 488 -4.13 7.27 0.41
CA GLU A 488 -3.20 7.57 1.50
C GLU A 488 -2.29 6.36 1.77
N SER A 489 -1.02 6.62 2.06
CA SER A 489 -0.07 5.56 2.42
C SER A 489 0.62 5.88 3.74
N TYR A 490 0.39 5.04 4.75
CA TYR A 490 0.91 5.21 6.10
C TYR A 490 0.90 3.88 6.86
N PRO A 491 1.82 3.68 7.83
CA PRO A 491 1.74 2.58 8.78
C PRO A 491 0.52 2.74 9.69
N GLU A 492 -0.17 1.68 10.02
CA GLU A 492 -1.26 1.72 10.98
C GLU A 492 -0.76 2.07 12.39
N TYR A 493 0.40 1.55 12.74
CA TYR A 493 1.13 1.89 13.96
C TYR A 493 2.51 2.43 13.61
N GLY A 494 2.87 3.53 14.22
CA GLY A 494 4.21 4.07 14.14
C GLY A 494 4.51 5.03 12.98
N PRO A 495 5.81 5.23 12.73
CA PRO A 495 6.97 4.44 13.18
C PRO A 495 7.43 4.64 14.62
N ALA A 496 6.97 5.71 15.30
CA ALA A 496 7.44 6.16 16.61
C ALA A 496 8.98 6.15 16.74
N GLU A 497 9.64 6.59 15.66
CA GLU A 497 11.09 6.51 15.45
C GLU A 497 11.78 7.74 16.02
N SER A 498 12.86 7.53 16.78
CA SER A 498 13.71 8.59 17.25
C SER A 498 14.76 8.91 16.20
N VAL A 499 14.85 10.17 15.78
CA VAL A 499 15.84 10.64 14.79
C VAL A 499 16.81 11.58 15.47
N GLY A 500 18.01 11.09 15.74
CA GLY A 500 19.08 11.83 16.41
C GLY A 500 19.86 12.75 15.46
N LYS A 501 20.87 13.43 16.01
CA LYS A 501 21.73 14.35 15.25
C LYS A 501 22.44 13.64 14.10
N GLY A 502 22.23 14.13 12.89
CA GLY A 502 22.86 13.61 11.67
C GLY A 502 22.25 12.30 11.18
N GLU A 503 21.22 11.80 11.83
CA GLU A 503 20.47 10.65 11.37
C GLU A 503 19.45 11.03 10.31
N VAL A 504 19.16 10.06 9.44
CA VAL A 504 18.19 10.19 8.37
C VAL A 504 17.18 9.05 8.47
N PHE A 505 15.93 9.41 8.69
CA PHE A 505 14.80 8.50 8.57
C PHE A 505 14.41 8.37 7.09
N SER A 506 14.02 7.17 6.67
CA SER A 506 13.43 6.93 5.36
C SER A 506 12.08 6.22 5.54
N SER A 507 11.04 6.77 4.91
CA SER A 507 9.74 6.13 4.90
C SER A 507 9.76 4.83 4.08
N HIS A 508 8.70 4.05 4.19
CA HIS A 508 8.45 3.01 3.20
C HIS A 508 8.20 3.66 1.82
N ARG A 509 8.40 2.86 0.78
CA ARG A 509 8.22 3.28 -0.61
C ARG A 509 6.94 2.67 -1.18
N ILE A 510 6.23 3.45 -1.99
CA ILE A 510 5.10 2.97 -2.79
C ILE A 510 5.41 3.04 -4.28
N TRP A 511 4.67 2.27 -5.07
CA TRP A 511 4.68 2.28 -6.53
C TRP A 511 3.25 2.43 -7.02
N GLU A 512 3.00 3.41 -7.86
CA GLU A 512 1.72 3.74 -8.46
C GLU A 512 1.78 3.36 -9.94
N LEU A 513 1.06 2.31 -10.33
CA LEU A 513 0.91 1.87 -11.71
C LEU A 513 -0.40 2.38 -12.27
N PHE A 514 -0.32 3.24 -13.27
CA PHE A 514 -1.49 3.83 -13.94
C PHE A 514 -1.93 2.94 -15.10
N HIS A 515 -3.22 2.59 -15.13
CA HIS A 515 -3.75 1.70 -16.15
C HIS A 515 -4.37 2.48 -17.31
N ASP A 516 -4.19 1.96 -18.53
CA ASP A 516 -4.78 2.53 -19.75
C ASP A 516 -6.12 1.89 -20.10
N THR A 517 -6.63 0.98 -19.29
CA THR A 517 -7.83 0.20 -19.56
C THR A 517 -8.44 -0.37 -18.29
N TRP A 518 -9.72 -0.74 -18.39
CA TRP A 518 -10.42 -1.58 -17.42
C TRP A 518 -10.47 -3.05 -17.85
N ASP A 519 -9.98 -3.39 -19.04
CA ASP A 519 -9.86 -4.79 -19.48
C ASP A 519 -8.93 -5.58 -18.55
N ARG A 520 -9.45 -6.65 -17.98
CA ARG A 520 -8.76 -7.44 -16.97
C ARG A 520 -7.45 -8.02 -17.48
N GLU A 521 -7.45 -8.58 -18.71
CA GLU A 521 -6.26 -9.21 -19.27
C GLU A 521 -5.11 -8.20 -19.44
N ARG A 522 -5.40 -7.07 -20.09
CA ARG A 522 -4.39 -6.04 -20.30
C ARG A 522 -3.91 -5.41 -18.99
N LYS A 523 -4.82 -5.15 -18.07
CA LYS A 523 -4.50 -4.60 -16.75
C LYS A 523 -3.53 -5.51 -15.96
N THR A 524 -3.79 -6.81 -15.96
CA THR A 524 -2.94 -7.77 -15.25
C THR A 524 -1.57 -7.96 -15.89
N MET A 525 -1.48 -7.89 -17.22
CA MET A 525 -0.18 -7.85 -17.90
C MET A 525 0.65 -6.64 -17.49
N GLN A 526 0.03 -5.49 -17.27
CA GLN A 526 0.70 -4.28 -16.77
C GLN A 526 1.22 -4.49 -15.34
N ILE A 527 0.44 -5.12 -14.46
CA ILE A 527 0.86 -5.47 -13.09
C ILE A 527 2.06 -6.42 -13.11
N ARG A 528 2.01 -7.47 -13.91
CA ARG A 528 3.12 -8.41 -14.05
C ARG A 528 4.39 -7.74 -14.61
N LYS A 529 4.23 -6.78 -15.54
CA LYS A 529 5.34 -5.97 -16.05
C LYS A 529 5.94 -5.07 -14.95
N MET A 530 5.11 -4.52 -14.06
CA MET A 530 5.60 -3.74 -12.92
C MET A 530 6.57 -4.56 -12.06
N TYR A 531 6.22 -5.80 -11.71
CA TYR A 531 7.13 -6.65 -10.92
C TYR A 531 8.44 -6.94 -11.66
N ARG A 532 8.40 -7.20 -12.97
CA ARG A 532 9.64 -7.42 -13.75
C ARG A 532 10.53 -6.19 -13.77
N VAL A 533 9.97 -4.99 -13.69
CA VAL A 533 10.73 -3.72 -13.65
C VAL A 533 11.20 -3.39 -12.24
N ALA A 534 10.30 -3.39 -11.27
CA ALA A 534 10.59 -2.94 -9.90
C ALA A 534 11.21 -4.03 -9.01
N ALA A 535 11.03 -5.31 -9.36
CA ALA A 535 11.52 -6.47 -8.62
C ALA A 535 12.07 -7.56 -9.58
N PRO A 536 13.14 -7.28 -10.35
CA PRO A 536 13.60 -8.17 -11.43
C PRO A 536 14.12 -9.53 -10.95
N TRP A 537 14.42 -9.72 -9.68
CA TRP A 537 14.72 -11.03 -9.07
C TRP A 537 13.55 -12.00 -9.12
N THR A 538 12.32 -11.52 -9.34
CA THR A 538 11.14 -12.36 -9.59
C THR A 538 11.20 -13.13 -10.91
N ALA A 539 12.11 -12.77 -11.81
CA ALA A 539 12.37 -13.49 -13.04
C ALA A 539 13.27 -14.73 -12.86
N GLU A 540 13.90 -14.91 -11.70
CA GLU A 540 14.64 -16.14 -11.37
C GLU A 540 13.66 -17.28 -11.19
N ASN A 541 13.73 -18.29 -12.08
CA ASN A 541 12.77 -19.41 -12.13
C ASN A 541 13.46 -20.78 -12.21
N PRO A 542 14.22 -21.18 -11.15
CA PRO A 542 14.89 -22.48 -11.12
C PRO A 542 13.91 -23.64 -10.99
N ILE A 543 14.22 -24.78 -11.59
CA ILE A 543 13.46 -26.02 -11.44
C ILE A 543 13.91 -26.70 -10.14
N PHE A 544 12.98 -26.95 -9.22
CA PHE A 544 13.34 -27.46 -7.90
C PHE A 544 12.49 -28.64 -7.41
N MET A 545 13.08 -29.40 -6.47
CA MET A 545 12.45 -30.49 -5.75
C MET A 545 12.42 -30.17 -4.24
N HIS A 546 11.34 -30.56 -3.57
CA HIS A 546 11.25 -30.60 -2.12
C HIS A 546 11.56 -32.01 -1.58
N VAL A 547 12.72 -32.19 -0.94
CA VAL A 547 13.05 -33.46 -0.29
C VAL A 547 12.45 -33.52 1.11
N ARG A 548 11.76 -34.64 1.39
CA ARG A 548 11.02 -34.85 2.66
C ARG A 548 11.87 -35.23 3.86
N ASN A 549 13.06 -35.76 3.64
CA ASN A 549 13.97 -36.17 4.70
C ASN A 549 15.31 -35.46 4.52
N ALA A 550 15.81 -34.81 5.58
CA ALA A 550 17.06 -34.07 5.56
C ALA A 550 18.26 -34.92 6.04
N ASP A 551 18.14 -36.25 6.07
CA ASP A 551 19.31 -37.11 6.27
C ASP A 551 20.21 -37.12 5.03
N ASP A 552 21.50 -37.39 5.21
CA ASP A 552 22.50 -37.29 4.15
C ASP A 552 22.21 -38.18 2.95
N ALA A 553 21.69 -39.39 3.17
CA ALA A 553 21.40 -40.32 2.09
C ALA A 553 20.23 -39.84 1.23
N SER A 554 19.17 -39.36 1.86
CA SER A 554 17.99 -38.82 1.20
C SER A 554 18.31 -37.55 0.39
N VAL A 555 19.08 -36.62 1.00
CA VAL A 555 19.48 -35.36 0.33
C VAL A 555 20.40 -35.66 -0.85
N ARG A 556 21.40 -36.54 -0.70
CA ARG A 556 22.30 -36.90 -1.80
C ARG A 556 21.55 -37.61 -2.93
N LYS A 557 20.61 -38.52 -2.63
CA LYS A 557 19.75 -39.13 -3.63
C LYS A 557 18.93 -38.11 -4.40
N ALA A 558 18.35 -37.15 -3.71
CA ALA A 558 17.58 -36.05 -4.34
C ALA A 558 18.47 -35.22 -5.29
N ILE A 559 19.66 -34.83 -4.83
CA ILE A 559 20.66 -34.11 -5.63
C ILE A 559 21.05 -34.90 -6.88
N ASP A 560 21.36 -36.17 -6.73
CA ASP A 560 21.75 -37.02 -7.88
C ASP A 560 20.61 -37.14 -8.90
N GLN A 561 19.37 -37.39 -8.44
CA GLN A 561 18.22 -37.49 -9.33
C GLN A 561 17.90 -36.13 -10.02
N CYS A 562 18.02 -35.02 -9.30
CA CYS A 562 17.88 -33.67 -9.87
C CYS A 562 18.91 -33.46 -10.98
N ALA A 563 20.18 -33.77 -10.74
CA ALA A 563 21.23 -33.64 -11.73
C ALA A 563 20.99 -34.52 -12.98
N GLU A 564 20.52 -35.74 -12.78
CA GLU A 564 20.25 -36.67 -13.88
C GLU A 564 19.13 -36.22 -14.82
N VAL A 565 18.08 -35.58 -14.31
CA VAL A 565 16.93 -35.12 -15.11
C VAL A 565 16.98 -33.64 -15.47
N GLY A 566 17.95 -32.91 -14.91
CA GLY A 566 18.16 -31.51 -15.23
C GLY A 566 17.41 -30.53 -14.35
N PHE A 567 16.99 -30.91 -13.16
CA PHE A 567 16.55 -29.99 -12.12
C PHE A 567 17.74 -29.13 -11.68
N GLU A 568 17.48 -28.02 -11.01
CA GLU A 568 18.47 -26.97 -10.74
C GLU A 568 18.65 -26.72 -9.23
N MET A 569 17.72 -27.21 -8.39
CA MET A 569 17.67 -26.88 -6.97
C MET A 569 17.01 -28.00 -6.14
N VAL A 570 17.46 -28.17 -4.91
CA VAL A 570 16.82 -29.01 -3.87
C VAL A 570 16.56 -28.18 -2.63
N ILE A 571 15.35 -28.27 -2.10
CA ILE A 571 14.94 -27.64 -0.84
C ILE A 571 14.61 -28.75 0.17
N MET A 572 15.31 -28.72 1.32
CA MET A 572 14.93 -29.53 2.47
C MET A 572 13.74 -28.85 3.16
N THR A 573 12.55 -29.41 2.92
CA THR A 573 11.29 -28.74 3.20
C THR A 573 10.79 -28.90 4.65
N PHE A 574 9.68 -28.31 4.97
CA PHE A 574 8.97 -28.45 6.24
C PHE A 574 8.81 -29.92 6.65
N TRP A 575 9.05 -30.21 7.92
CA TRP A 575 9.07 -31.58 8.49
C TRP A 575 10.13 -32.56 7.90
N SER A 576 11.09 -32.06 7.17
CA SER A 576 12.21 -32.92 6.71
C SER A 576 13.21 -33.26 7.83
N GLY A 577 13.16 -32.54 8.94
CA GLY A 577 14.16 -32.62 10.01
C GLY A 577 15.34 -31.67 9.81
N VAL A 578 15.29 -30.77 8.80
CA VAL A 578 16.26 -29.68 8.66
C VAL A 578 16.03 -28.65 9.76
N ASN A 579 17.11 -28.15 10.34
CA ASN A 579 17.09 -27.07 11.31
C ASN A 579 18.15 -26.02 10.97
N LEU A 580 17.71 -24.90 10.42
CA LEU A 580 18.59 -23.78 10.08
C LEU A 580 18.98 -22.94 11.31
N GLU A 581 18.30 -23.14 12.43
CA GLU A 581 18.57 -22.45 13.70
C GLU A 581 19.63 -23.19 14.55
N ASP A 582 20.00 -24.40 14.14
CA ASP A 582 21.07 -25.15 14.81
C ASP A 582 22.44 -24.68 14.30
N ASP A 583 23.08 -23.82 15.08
CA ASP A 583 24.41 -23.26 14.84
C ASP A 583 25.56 -24.07 15.46
N SER A 584 25.29 -25.34 15.87
CA SER A 584 26.33 -26.25 16.30
C SER A 584 27.34 -26.51 15.18
N ALA A 585 28.60 -26.62 15.53
CA ALA A 585 29.67 -26.89 14.59
C ALA A 585 29.43 -28.19 13.79
N GLU A 586 28.82 -29.20 14.41
CA GLU A 586 28.47 -30.48 13.77
C GLU A 586 27.44 -30.30 12.68
N ASN A 587 26.34 -29.57 12.96
CA ASN A 587 25.29 -29.29 11.97
C ASN A 587 25.82 -28.43 10.83
N LEU A 588 26.54 -27.35 11.13
CA LEU A 588 27.11 -26.44 10.12
C LEU A 588 28.10 -27.18 9.21
N GLU A 589 28.98 -28.01 9.74
CA GLU A 589 29.93 -28.83 8.97
C GLU A 589 29.20 -29.84 8.08
N ARG A 590 28.18 -30.53 8.62
CA ARG A 590 27.35 -31.48 7.85
C ARG A 590 26.64 -30.80 6.69
N MET A 591 25.99 -29.65 6.93
CA MET A 591 25.26 -28.89 5.93
C MET A 591 26.18 -28.28 4.88
N SER A 592 27.38 -27.84 5.25
CA SER A 592 28.41 -27.39 4.31
C SER A 592 28.83 -28.51 3.36
N LYS A 593 29.13 -29.72 3.90
CA LYS A 593 29.47 -30.88 3.07
C LYS A 593 28.34 -31.29 2.08
N LEU A 594 27.09 -31.13 2.48
CA LEU A 594 25.93 -31.36 1.59
C LEU A 594 25.84 -30.28 0.51
N ALA A 595 26.07 -29.00 0.84
CA ALA A 595 26.11 -27.91 -0.11
C ALA A 595 27.25 -28.10 -1.12
N ASP A 596 28.46 -28.44 -0.68
CA ASP A 596 29.61 -28.74 -1.56
C ASP A 596 29.28 -29.88 -2.52
N TYR A 597 28.61 -30.93 -2.03
CA TYR A 597 28.18 -32.05 -2.86
C TYR A 597 27.16 -31.59 -3.92
N ALA A 598 26.17 -30.84 -3.54
CA ALA A 598 25.17 -30.30 -4.46
C ALA A 598 25.81 -29.40 -5.53
N HIS A 599 26.67 -28.48 -5.12
CA HIS A 599 27.41 -27.60 -6.02
C HIS A 599 28.32 -28.37 -6.99
N SER A 600 28.93 -29.49 -6.54
CA SER A 600 29.74 -30.36 -7.41
C SER A 600 28.92 -31.00 -8.55
N LYS A 601 27.60 -31.06 -8.39
CA LYS A 601 26.62 -31.56 -9.37
C LYS A 601 25.90 -30.44 -10.12
N GLY A 602 26.21 -29.17 -9.81
CA GLY A 602 25.53 -28.01 -10.38
C GLY A 602 24.11 -27.76 -9.82
N ILE A 603 23.82 -28.31 -8.65
CA ILE A 603 22.52 -28.19 -7.96
C ILE A 603 22.67 -27.21 -6.81
N ALA A 604 21.75 -26.27 -6.70
CA ALA A 604 21.60 -25.41 -5.55
C ALA A 604 20.89 -26.15 -4.41
N LEU A 605 21.28 -25.88 -3.17
CA LEU A 605 20.73 -26.52 -1.97
C LEU A 605 20.28 -25.49 -0.95
N GLY A 606 19.18 -25.76 -0.26
CA GLY A 606 18.77 -24.98 0.90
C GLY A 606 17.67 -25.63 1.70
N GLY A 607 17.11 -24.88 2.64
CA GLY A 607 16.18 -25.46 3.59
C GLY A 607 15.09 -24.48 4.03
N TYR A 608 14.19 -25.05 4.83
CA TYR A 608 13.00 -24.40 5.37
C TYR A 608 13.25 -23.87 6.78
N SER A 609 12.76 -22.68 7.09
CA SER A 609 12.64 -22.14 8.44
C SER A 609 11.27 -21.52 8.66
N LEU A 610 10.71 -21.73 9.85
CA LEU A 610 9.41 -21.19 10.25
C LEU A 610 9.65 -20.05 11.24
N LEU A 611 9.21 -18.82 10.89
CA LEU A 611 9.32 -17.67 11.79
C LEU A 611 8.12 -17.59 12.74
N ALA A 612 6.89 -17.58 12.23
CA ALA A 612 5.69 -17.48 13.04
C ALA A 612 4.82 -18.75 12.99
N SER A 613 3.57 -18.70 13.45
CA SER A 613 2.69 -19.85 13.68
C SER A 613 3.28 -20.84 14.71
N ARG A 614 4.09 -20.34 15.62
CA ARG A 614 4.68 -21.08 16.76
C ARG A 614 4.83 -20.17 17.96
N SER A 615 4.86 -20.73 19.15
CA SER A 615 5.22 -20.06 20.39
C SER A 615 6.66 -20.45 20.78
N ILE A 616 7.42 -19.52 21.25
CA ILE A 616 8.73 -19.72 21.85
C ILE A 616 8.59 -19.79 23.37
N ASP A 617 8.25 -18.66 23.96
CA ASP A 617 7.94 -18.50 25.37
C ASP A 617 7.32 -17.11 25.62
N PRO A 618 6.74 -16.86 26.81
CA PRO A 618 6.10 -15.59 27.12
C PRO A 618 7.01 -14.35 27.11
N GLU A 619 8.34 -14.53 27.18
CA GLU A 619 9.31 -13.43 27.15
C GLU A 619 9.70 -13.04 25.72
N ASN A 620 9.46 -13.91 24.74
CA ASN A 620 9.85 -13.72 23.35
C ASN A 620 8.68 -13.66 22.38
N ASP A 621 7.48 -14.13 22.78
CA ASP A 621 6.29 -14.04 21.96
C ASP A 621 5.70 -12.63 22.00
N VAL A 622 4.88 -12.29 20.99
CA VAL A 622 4.18 -11.00 20.95
C VAL A 622 3.19 -10.86 22.10
N VAL A 623 3.14 -9.69 22.69
CA VAL A 623 2.12 -9.28 23.65
C VAL A 623 1.04 -8.51 22.87
N MET A 624 -0.08 -9.16 22.58
CA MET A 624 -1.14 -8.54 21.81
C MET A 624 -1.88 -7.46 22.61
N PRO A 625 -2.36 -6.38 21.97
CA PRO A 625 -3.29 -5.43 22.59
C PRO A 625 -4.58 -6.12 23.04
N GLU A 626 -5.30 -5.49 23.98
CA GLU A 626 -6.58 -6.02 24.47
C GLU A 626 -7.60 -6.20 23.33
N GLY A 627 -8.14 -7.39 23.23
CA GLY A 627 -9.12 -7.74 22.20
C GLY A 627 -8.53 -8.24 20.89
N HIS A 628 -7.20 -8.27 20.74
CA HIS A 628 -6.50 -8.78 19.57
C HIS A 628 -5.92 -10.17 19.84
N THR A 629 -5.69 -10.91 18.77
CA THR A 629 -5.06 -12.24 18.80
C THR A 629 -4.04 -12.32 17.68
N PRO A 630 -2.94 -13.08 17.85
CA PRO A 630 -1.98 -13.29 16.80
C PRO A 630 -2.64 -13.85 15.54
N GLN A 631 -2.27 -13.36 14.39
CA GLN A 631 -2.87 -13.69 13.09
C GLN A 631 -2.92 -15.20 12.80
N PHE A 632 -1.88 -15.92 13.19
CA PHE A 632 -1.76 -17.38 13.00
C PHE A 632 -1.79 -18.16 14.33
N GLY A 633 -2.42 -17.61 15.36
CA GLY A 633 -2.63 -18.24 16.65
C GLY A 633 -1.48 -18.10 17.63
N ALA A 634 -0.24 -18.08 17.18
CA ALA A 634 0.95 -17.80 17.98
C ALA A 634 2.03 -17.16 17.12
N SER A 635 2.75 -16.20 17.67
CA SER A 635 3.78 -15.45 16.93
C SER A 635 4.88 -15.00 17.88
N PRO A 636 6.14 -15.37 17.64
CA PRO A 636 7.27 -14.75 18.31
C PRO A 636 7.48 -13.33 17.78
N CYS A 637 8.01 -12.45 18.61
CA CYS A 637 8.39 -11.11 18.20
C CYS A 637 9.81 -11.12 17.62
N VAL A 638 9.98 -10.65 16.40
CA VAL A 638 11.31 -10.56 15.75
C VAL A 638 12.28 -9.66 16.52
N GLU A 639 11.74 -8.67 17.22
CA GLU A 639 12.49 -7.71 18.04
C GLU A 639 12.71 -8.17 19.50
N SER A 640 12.29 -9.39 19.85
CA SER A 640 12.68 -10.05 21.09
C SER A 640 14.14 -10.53 21.04
N ARG A 641 14.67 -10.99 22.16
CA ARG A 641 16.01 -11.59 22.20
C ARG A 641 16.10 -12.81 21.27
N TRP A 642 15.10 -13.67 21.33
CA TRP A 642 15.04 -14.83 20.46
C TRP A 642 15.00 -14.43 18.98
N GLY A 643 14.18 -13.42 18.61
CA GLY A 643 14.05 -12.98 17.23
C GLY A 643 15.36 -12.44 16.64
N GLN A 644 16.10 -11.64 17.43
CA GLN A 644 17.43 -11.16 17.04
C GLN A 644 18.44 -12.31 16.89
N GLU A 645 18.45 -13.26 17.83
CA GLU A 645 19.27 -14.46 17.72
C GLU A 645 18.89 -15.32 16.53
N TYR A 646 17.59 -15.51 16.26
CA TYR A 646 17.07 -16.26 15.13
C TYR A 646 17.62 -15.73 13.79
N LEU A 647 17.47 -14.45 13.53
CA LEU A 647 17.98 -13.84 12.30
C LEU A 647 19.52 -13.89 12.23
N HIS A 648 20.19 -13.73 13.36
CA HIS A 648 21.64 -13.89 13.43
C HIS A 648 22.09 -15.32 13.06
N LYS A 649 21.42 -16.34 13.60
CA LYS A 649 21.70 -17.75 13.30
C LYS A 649 21.46 -18.07 11.82
N LEU A 650 20.38 -17.57 11.22
CA LEU A 650 20.13 -17.74 9.80
C LEU A 650 21.25 -17.11 8.94
N ARG A 651 21.65 -15.86 9.25
CA ARG A 651 22.79 -15.22 8.54
C ARG A 651 24.07 -16.04 8.65
N ASN A 652 24.39 -16.52 9.87
CA ASN A 652 25.56 -17.36 10.11
C ASN A 652 25.47 -18.69 9.35
N TYR A 653 24.29 -19.33 9.37
CA TYR A 653 24.05 -20.59 8.67
C TYR A 653 24.41 -20.47 7.18
N PHE A 654 23.84 -19.51 6.47
CA PHE A 654 24.12 -19.33 5.04
C PHE A 654 25.57 -18.97 4.77
N LYS A 655 26.16 -18.12 5.61
CA LYS A 655 27.57 -17.72 5.49
C LYS A 655 28.53 -18.89 5.64
N VAL A 656 28.26 -19.80 6.57
CA VAL A 656 29.16 -20.94 6.89
C VAL A 656 28.90 -22.12 5.95
N THR A 657 27.63 -22.44 5.69
CA THR A 657 27.27 -23.63 4.89
C THR A 657 27.38 -23.39 3.40
N GLY A 658 27.33 -22.15 2.94
CA GLY A 658 27.30 -21.81 1.52
C GLY A 658 26.01 -22.25 0.82
N GLN A 659 24.93 -22.56 1.56
CA GLN A 659 23.64 -22.89 0.95
C GLN A 659 23.02 -21.70 0.23
N ASP A 660 22.09 -21.96 -0.67
CA ASP A 660 21.65 -21.04 -1.71
C ASP A 660 20.20 -20.59 -1.58
N ILE A 661 19.39 -21.25 -0.77
CA ILE A 661 17.95 -21.05 -0.72
C ILE A 661 17.47 -21.00 0.71
N LEU A 662 16.63 -20.01 0.99
CA LEU A 662 15.79 -19.94 2.18
C LEU A 662 14.33 -20.09 1.77
N GLU A 663 13.68 -21.15 2.23
CA GLU A 663 12.23 -21.23 2.29
C GLU A 663 11.79 -20.73 3.66
N HIS A 664 11.26 -19.49 3.71
CA HIS A 664 10.98 -18.80 4.95
C HIS A 664 9.48 -18.60 5.13
N ASP A 665 8.90 -19.26 6.09
CA ASP A 665 7.46 -19.30 6.34
C ASP A 665 7.10 -18.49 7.59
N GLY A 666 5.91 -17.86 7.58
CA GLY A 666 5.43 -17.05 8.68
C GLY A 666 6.16 -15.70 8.81
N SER A 667 6.67 -15.18 7.73
CA SER A 667 7.43 -13.93 7.70
C SER A 667 6.61 -12.68 7.39
N TYR A 668 5.27 -12.75 7.52
CA TYR A 668 4.46 -11.53 7.50
C TYR A 668 5.06 -10.47 8.45
N PRO A 669 4.70 -9.16 8.40
CA PRO A 669 5.44 -8.09 9.11
C PRO A 669 5.44 -8.24 10.63
N GLY A 670 4.98 -9.35 11.13
CA GLY A 670 4.79 -9.60 12.56
C GLY A 670 3.47 -9.03 13.06
N ASP A 671 2.95 -9.67 14.07
CA ASP A 671 1.83 -9.13 14.81
C ASP A 671 2.28 -7.91 15.61
N GLU A 672 1.35 -7.00 15.91
CA GLU A 672 1.61 -5.90 16.81
C GLU A 672 2.04 -6.41 18.19
N CYS A 673 3.00 -5.75 18.81
CA CYS A 673 3.53 -6.16 20.11
C CYS A 673 3.54 -5.00 21.09
N ALA A 674 2.75 -5.13 22.16
CA ALA A 674 2.69 -4.15 23.25
C ALA A 674 3.75 -4.38 24.34
N ALA A 675 4.64 -5.37 24.19
CA ALA A 675 5.73 -5.61 25.14
C ALA A 675 6.64 -4.39 25.25
N THR A 676 7.01 -4.03 26.47
CA THR A 676 7.99 -2.97 26.76
C THR A 676 9.35 -3.53 27.22
N THR A 677 9.46 -4.84 27.19
CA THR A 677 10.67 -5.60 27.66
C THR A 677 11.51 -6.14 26.52
N HIS A 678 10.99 -6.12 25.30
CA HIS A 678 11.75 -6.55 24.13
C HIS A 678 12.84 -5.52 23.79
N PRO A 679 14.06 -5.96 23.47
CA PRO A 679 15.19 -5.05 23.29
C PRO A 679 15.10 -4.20 22.02
N GLY A 680 14.39 -4.66 21.00
CA GLY A 680 14.38 -4.02 19.68
C GLY A 680 13.25 -3.01 19.46
N HIS A 681 12.24 -2.95 20.34
CA HIS A 681 11.17 -1.95 20.26
C HIS A 681 10.72 -1.47 21.65
N LYS A 682 10.00 -0.35 21.68
CA LYS A 682 9.56 0.30 22.93
C LYS A 682 8.14 -0.12 23.35
N GLY A 683 7.35 -0.65 22.46
CA GLY A 683 5.96 -1.05 22.68
C GLY A 683 5.14 -1.08 21.39
N LEU A 684 3.80 -0.95 21.52
CA LEU A 684 2.88 -1.06 20.39
C LEU A 684 3.19 -0.07 19.26
N ALA A 685 3.58 1.15 19.61
CA ALA A 685 3.69 2.24 18.63
C ALA A 685 4.81 2.05 17.61
N ASP A 686 5.86 1.30 17.92
CA ASP A 686 7.02 1.08 17.05
C ASP A 686 7.26 -0.40 16.69
N SER A 687 6.57 -1.33 17.33
CA SER A 687 6.88 -2.76 17.23
C SER A 687 6.78 -3.31 15.80
N GLN A 688 5.70 -3.02 15.08
CA GLN A 688 5.54 -3.50 13.71
C GLN A 688 6.55 -2.86 12.74
N TRP A 689 6.81 -1.56 12.90
CA TRP A 689 7.81 -0.86 12.10
C TRP A 689 9.18 -1.48 12.28
N LYS A 690 9.59 -1.75 13.51
CA LYS A 690 10.89 -2.37 13.83
C LYS A 690 11.00 -3.80 13.27
N GLN A 691 10.02 -4.64 13.51
CA GLN A 691 9.98 -6.00 12.97
C GLN A 691 10.08 -6.00 11.43
N TYR A 692 9.32 -5.11 10.78
CA TYR A 692 9.38 -4.95 9.34
C TYR A 692 10.78 -4.55 8.85
N GLN A 693 11.44 -3.58 9.49
CA GLN A 693 12.78 -3.12 9.11
C GLN A 693 13.79 -4.26 9.17
N GLU A 694 13.74 -5.09 10.21
CA GLU A 694 14.63 -6.23 10.37
C GLU A 694 14.38 -7.32 9.32
N ILE A 695 13.14 -7.67 9.04
CA ILE A 695 12.78 -8.65 7.99
C ILE A 695 13.18 -8.11 6.61
N LYS A 696 12.86 -6.87 6.31
CA LYS A 696 13.25 -6.20 5.06
C LYS A 696 14.76 -6.25 4.86
N LYS A 697 15.50 -5.81 5.87
CA LYS A 697 16.97 -5.84 5.82
C LYS A 697 17.52 -7.25 5.62
N PHE A 698 16.98 -8.23 6.34
CA PHE A 698 17.39 -9.62 6.20
C PHE A 698 17.20 -10.15 4.77
N TYR A 699 16.07 -9.86 4.13
CA TYR A 699 15.84 -10.31 2.76
C TYR A 699 16.71 -9.59 1.74
N GLN A 700 16.94 -8.29 1.94
CA GLN A 700 17.86 -7.54 1.09
C GLN A 700 19.33 -8.05 1.23
N ASP A 701 19.76 -8.39 2.44
CA ASP A 701 21.06 -9.02 2.70
C ASP A 701 21.14 -10.38 1.98
N CYS A 702 20.08 -11.20 2.05
CA CYS A 702 19.98 -12.47 1.30
C CYS A 702 20.16 -12.25 -0.22
N LYS A 703 19.55 -11.20 -0.79
CA LYS A 703 19.71 -10.89 -2.22
C LYS A 703 21.13 -10.44 -2.58
N ALA A 704 21.78 -9.69 -1.69
CA ALA A 704 23.17 -9.28 -1.84
C ALA A 704 24.13 -10.49 -1.88
N GLU A 705 23.83 -11.51 -1.08
CA GLU A 705 24.57 -12.78 -1.04
C GLU A 705 24.20 -13.76 -2.17
N GLY A 706 23.11 -13.50 -2.89
CA GLY A 706 22.60 -14.36 -3.98
C GLY A 706 21.76 -15.54 -3.48
N ILE A 707 21.18 -15.43 -2.28
CA ILE A 707 20.27 -16.41 -1.70
C ILE A 707 18.89 -16.25 -2.38
N PHE A 708 18.33 -17.35 -2.83
CA PHE A 708 16.98 -17.42 -3.39
C PHE A 708 15.96 -17.48 -2.25
N LEU A 709 14.94 -16.64 -2.34
CA LEU A 709 13.90 -16.49 -1.30
C LEU A 709 12.57 -17.08 -1.79
N ASN A 710 12.19 -18.22 -1.21
CA ASN A 710 10.89 -18.85 -1.37
C ASN A 710 10.04 -18.55 -0.14
N ILE A 711 9.05 -17.66 -0.27
CA ILE A 711 8.31 -17.10 0.87
C ILE A 711 6.81 -17.18 0.56
N PRO A 712 5.95 -17.68 1.44
CA PRO A 712 4.51 -17.70 1.20
C PRO A 712 3.88 -16.30 1.25
N ASP A 713 4.49 -15.38 1.99
CA ASP A 713 4.03 -13.99 2.15
C ASP A 713 4.42 -13.10 0.95
N TRP A 714 4.25 -11.77 1.06
CA TRP A 714 4.36 -10.83 -0.07
C TRP A 714 5.45 -9.79 0.13
N TYR A 715 6.70 -10.18 -0.14
CA TYR A 715 7.89 -9.34 -0.01
C TYR A 715 8.63 -9.09 -1.34
N PHE A 716 7.90 -9.12 -2.45
CA PHE A 716 8.53 -9.00 -3.77
C PHE A 716 9.37 -7.74 -3.93
N MET A 717 8.93 -6.62 -3.38
CA MET A 717 9.70 -5.37 -3.45
C MET A 717 10.97 -5.38 -2.58
N ASN A 718 11.11 -6.35 -1.69
CA ASN A 718 12.25 -6.52 -0.77
C ASN A 718 13.15 -7.73 -1.06
N GLY A 719 12.95 -8.40 -2.20
CA GLY A 719 13.87 -9.47 -2.62
C GLY A 719 13.25 -10.86 -2.75
N GLN A 720 12.00 -11.06 -2.38
CA GLN A 720 11.31 -12.34 -2.57
C GLN A 720 11.28 -12.75 -4.05
N ASN A 721 11.59 -14.01 -4.32
CA ASN A 721 11.53 -14.60 -5.65
C ASN A 721 10.16 -15.20 -5.96
N LYS A 722 9.64 -16.04 -5.07
CA LYS A 722 8.43 -16.82 -5.29
C LYS A 722 7.49 -16.82 -4.10
N THR A 723 6.19 -16.94 -4.39
CA THR A 723 5.15 -17.26 -3.41
C THR A 723 4.27 -18.40 -3.93
N ALA A 724 3.45 -18.96 -3.04
CA ALA A 724 2.52 -20.03 -3.44
C ALA A 724 1.39 -19.52 -4.33
N MET A 725 0.96 -20.36 -5.28
CA MET A 725 -0.29 -20.20 -6.04
C MET A 725 -1.31 -21.21 -5.53
N GLY A 726 -2.47 -20.72 -5.04
CA GLY A 726 -3.55 -21.60 -4.58
C GLY A 726 -3.17 -22.51 -3.40
N TYR A 727 -2.45 -21.95 -2.43
CA TYR A 727 -2.03 -22.68 -1.24
C TYR A 727 -3.24 -23.04 -0.37
N ARG A 728 -3.63 -24.31 -0.43
CA ARG A 728 -4.67 -24.92 0.41
C ARG A 728 -4.36 -26.38 0.64
N GLU A 729 -4.20 -26.80 1.87
CA GLU A 729 -3.89 -28.19 2.25
C GLU A 729 -4.97 -29.16 1.78
N ALA A 730 -6.24 -28.74 1.79
CA ALA A 730 -7.36 -29.55 1.30
C ALA A 730 -7.18 -29.96 -0.18
N ASN A 731 -6.53 -29.16 -1.01
CA ASN A 731 -6.29 -29.47 -2.41
C ASN A 731 -5.33 -30.67 -2.56
N TRP A 732 -4.45 -30.89 -1.60
CA TRP A 732 -3.45 -31.98 -1.64
C TRP A 732 -4.04 -33.33 -1.25
N SER A 733 -5.19 -33.32 -0.56
CA SER A 733 -5.93 -34.53 -0.18
C SER A 733 -7.01 -34.95 -1.17
N LEU A 734 -7.20 -34.18 -2.25
CA LEU A 734 -8.15 -34.53 -3.30
C LEU A 734 -7.67 -35.76 -4.13
N PRO A 735 -8.59 -36.54 -4.69
CA PRO A 735 -8.23 -37.57 -5.64
C PRO A 735 -7.44 -37.04 -6.85
N ARG A 736 -6.50 -37.83 -7.37
CA ARG A 736 -5.55 -37.45 -8.45
C ARG A 736 -6.18 -36.66 -9.60
N LYS A 737 -7.31 -37.13 -10.14
CA LYS A 737 -7.99 -36.43 -11.26
C LYS A 737 -8.52 -35.05 -10.88
N GLN A 738 -8.97 -34.86 -9.65
CA GLN A 738 -9.41 -33.56 -9.18
C GLN A 738 -8.20 -32.61 -8.95
N GLN A 739 -7.10 -33.17 -8.47
CA GLN A 739 -5.87 -32.40 -8.33
C GLN A 739 -5.38 -31.82 -9.66
N GLU A 740 -5.46 -32.56 -10.77
CA GLU A 740 -5.07 -32.05 -12.10
C GLU A 740 -5.85 -30.81 -12.51
N ILE A 741 -7.16 -30.77 -12.21
CA ILE A 741 -8.05 -29.65 -12.56
C ILE A 741 -7.80 -28.47 -11.62
N ILE A 742 -7.80 -28.70 -10.31
CA ILE A 742 -7.59 -27.67 -9.30
C ILE A 742 -6.22 -27.00 -9.46
N GLU A 743 -5.19 -27.75 -9.80
CA GLU A 743 -3.86 -27.19 -10.07
C GLU A 743 -3.91 -26.18 -11.22
N ARG A 744 -4.52 -26.52 -12.35
CA ARG A 744 -4.67 -25.58 -13.46
C ARG A 744 -5.58 -24.40 -13.13
N GLN A 745 -6.64 -24.61 -12.31
CA GLN A 745 -7.45 -23.49 -11.79
C GLN A 745 -6.59 -22.53 -10.96
N ASN A 746 -5.78 -23.03 -10.03
CA ASN A 746 -4.91 -22.24 -9.19
C ASN A 746 -3.83 -21.49 -10.01
N ILE A 747 -3.29 -22.13 -11.04
CA ILE A 747 -2.37 -21.46 -11.99
C ILE A 747 -3.11 -20.35 -12.75
N TYR A 748 -4.30 -20.66 -13.29
CA TYR A 748 -5.12 -19.69 -14.02
C TYR A 748 -5.46 -18.47 -13.12
N ASP A 749 -5.94 -18.73 -11.90
CA ASP A 749 -6.34 -17.67 -10.99
C ASP A 749 -5.11 -16.89 -10.45
N GLY A 750 -4.00 -17.57 -10.17
CA GLY A 750 -2.78 -16.93 -9.65
C GLY A 750 -2.03 -16.09 -10.68
N THR A 751 -2.10 -16.43 -11.94
CA THR A 751 -1.41 -15.70 -13.02
C THR A 751 -2.11 -14.41 -13.43
N TRP A 752 -3.27 -14.09 -12.88
CA TRP A 752 -3.83 -12.74 -12.97
C TRP A 752 -2.99 -11.70 -12.22
N LEU A 753 -2.25 -12.09 -11.18
CA LEU A 753 -1.47 -11.15 -10.36
C LEU A 753 0.04 -11.39 -10.46
N LYS A 754 0.44 -12.64 -10.69
CA LYS A 754 1.82 -13.10 -10.64
C LYS A 754 2.31 -13.49 -12.03
N THR A 755 3.55 -13.16 -12.33
CA THR A 755 4.22 -13.82 -13.46
C THR A 755 4.32 -15.31 -13.17
N PRO A 756 4.43 -16.18 -14.19
CA PRO A 756 4.65 -17.61 -13.94
C PRO A 756 5.83 -17.88 -12.99
N SER A 757 6.92 -17.11 -13.14
CA SER A 757 8.13 -17.24 -12.30
C SER A 757 7.92 -16.83 -10.83
N MET A 758 6.95 -15.96 -10.52
CA MET A 758 6.64 -15.54 -9.15
C MET A 758 5.88 -16.58 -8.35
N GLY A 759 5.32 -17.58 -8.99
CA GLY A 759 4.51 -18.60 -8.34
C GLY A 759 5.18 -19.97 -8.26
N TRP A 760 4.73 -20.77 -7.31
CA TRP A 760 4.99 -22.21 -7.27
C TRP A 760 3.72 -22.99 -6.89
N MET A 761 3.63 -24.23 -7.35
CA MET A 761 2.52 -25.14 -7.04
C MET A 761 3.01 -26.29 -6.17
N MET A 762 2.17 -26.79 -5.26
CA MET A 762 2.47 -27.98 -4.49
C MET A 762 2.07 -29.25 -5.27
N VAL A 763 3.04 -30.12 -5.52
CA VAL A 763 2.81 -31.45 -6.07
C VAL A 763 3.26 -32.51 -5.07
N PRO A 764 2.37 -33.01 -4.20
CA PRO A 764 2.71 -34.04 -3.23
C PRO A 764 2.90 -35.39 -3.95
N LEU A 765 4.11 -35.91 -3.96
CA LEU A 765 4.42 -37.25 -4.50
C LEU A 765 4.01 -38.33 -3.52
N VAL A 766 4.02 -38.05 -2.23
CA VAL A 766 3.56 -38.92 -1.14
C VAL A 766 2.42 -38.25 -0.38
N GLU A 767 1.70 -39.03 0.42
CA GLU A 767 0.65 -38.49 1.28
C GLU A 767 1.14 -37.33 2.16
N TYR A 768 0.33 -36.28 2.25
CA TYR A 768 0.72 -35.07 3.00
C TYR A 768 -0.37 -34.63 3.99
N HIS A 769 -1.58 -34.35 3.60
CA HIS A 769 -2.68 -33.92 4.47
C HIS A 769 -3.91 -34.82 4.39
N GLY A 770 -3.70 -36.12 4.39
CA GLY A 770 -4.77 -37.10 4.21
C GLY A 770 -5.08 -37.33 2.74
N GLY A 771 -6.26 -37.90 2.45
CA GLY A 771 -6.64 -38.35 1.11
C GLY A 771 -6.14 -39.75 0.75
N GLY A 772 -5.19 -40.27 1.48
CA GLY A 772 -4.67 -41.67 1.36
C GLY A 772 -4.11 -41.94 -0.03
N GLU A 773 -4.20 -43.23 -0.44
CA GLU A 773 -3.69 -43.68 -1.73
C GLU A 773 -4.29 -42.95 -2.94
N ALA A 774 -5.55 -42.47 -2.84
CA ALA A 774 -6.20 -41.79 -3.96
C ALA A 774 -5.58 -40.40 -4.24
N ALA A 775 -4.91 -39.79 -3.27
CA ALA A 775 -4.30 -38.46 -3.37
C ALA A 775 -2.80 -38.47 -3.64
N THR A 776 -2.11 -39.63 -3.46
CA THR A 776 -0.66 -39.76 -3.64
C THR A 776 -0.29 -40.14 -5.06
N ILE A 777 0.92 -39.76 -5.49
CA ILE A 777 1.44 -40.17 -6.80
C ILE A 777 2.31 -41.42 -6.69
N GLU A 778 3.03 -41.59 -5.58
CA GLU A 778 3.81 -42.81 -5.37
C GLU A 778 2.92 -44.02 -5.14
N PRO A 779 3.28 -45.24 -5.71
CA PRO A 779 4.46 -45.46 -6.55
C PRO A 779 4.35 -44.76 -7.91
N LEU A 780 5.39 -43.98 -8.30
CA LEU A 780 5.34 -43.09 -9.47
C LEU A 780 5.07 -43.82 -10.77
N LYS A 781 5.63 -45.01 -10.92
CA LYS A 781 5.42 -45.86 -12.11
C LYS A 781 3.97 -46.31 -12.25
N GLU A 782 3.28 -46.62 -11.18
CA GLU A 782 1.89 -47.08 -11.22
C GLU A 782 0.93 -45.93 -11.58
N HIS A 783 1.28 -44.71 -11.23
CA HIS A 783 0.48 -43.49 -11.48
C HIS A 783 1.13 -42.57 -12.52
N LEU A 784 1.93 -43.13 -13.42
CA LEU A 784 2.71 -42.35 -14.41
C LEU A 784 1.87 -41.41 -15.27
N PRO A 785 0.66 -41.73 -15.75
CA PRO A 785 -0.14 -40.75 -16.53
C PRO A 785 -0.55 -39.53 -15.71
N HIS A 786 -0.87 -39.70 -14.43
CA HIS A 786 -1.18 -38.60 -13.54
C HIS A 786 0.07 -37.77 -13.27
N TYR A 787 1.20 -38.38 -12.97
CA TYR A 787 2.46 -37.71 -12.74
C TYR A 787 2.88 -36.88 -13.96
N GLU A 788 2.76 -37.48 -15.17
CA GLU A 788 3.03 -36.74 -16.41
C GLU A 788 2.12 -35.53 -16.58
N MET A 789 0.82 -35.62 -16.24
CA MET A 789 -0.08 -34.48 -16.31
C MET A 789 0.31 -33.37 -15.32
N ARG A 790 0.74 -33.73 -14.11
CA ARG A 790 1.22 -32.74 -13.12
C ARG A 790 2.49 -32.02 -13.60
N LEU A 791 3.41 -32.74 -14.27
CA LEU A 791 4.57 -32.12 -14.93
C LEU A 791 4.13 -31.20 -16.08
N ALA A 792 3.21 -31.67 -16.93
CA ALA A 792 2.70 -30.91 -18.06
C ALA A 792 1.99 -29.62 -17.65
N ASN A 793 1.16 -29.66 -16.60
CA ASN A 793 0.45 -28.49 -16.06
C ASN A 793 1.43 -27.40 -15.64
N ASN A 794 2.43 -27.75 -14.85
CA ASN A 794 3.35 -26.80 -14.26
C ASN A 794 4.38 -26.28 -15.29
N PHE A 795 5.08 -27.18 -15.97
CA PHE A 795 6.08 -26.75 -16.96
C PHE A 795 5.44 -26.04 -18.16
N GLY A 796 4.25 -26.48 -18.59
CA GLY A 796 3.53 -25.81 -19.66
C GLY A 796 3.07 -24.40 -19.31
N ALA A 797 2.83 -24.14 -18.04
CA ALA A 797 2.50 -22.81 -17.53
C ALA A 797 3.72 -21.95 -17.20
N GLY A 798 4.94 -22.47 -17.25
CA GLY A 798 6.13 -21.78 -16.74
C GLY A 798 6.15 -21.64 -15.22
N VAL A 799 5.23 -22.30 -14.52
CA VAL A 799 5.14 -22.28 -13.05
C VAL A 799 5.90 -23.49 -12.53
N ILE A 800 6.93 -23.27 -11.75
CA ILE A 800 7.69 -24.38 -11.18
C ILE A 800 6.97 -24.93 -9.96
N ALA A 801 6.87 -26.25 -9.86
CA ALA A 801 6.24 -26.91 -8.74
C ALA A 801 7.22 -27.40 -7.68
N CYS A 802 6.72 -27.46 -6.44
CA CYS A 802 7.32 -28.19 -5.35
C CYS A 802 7.01 -29.68 -5.52
N TYR A 803 7.81 -30.41 -6.27
CA TYR A 803 7.67 -31.88 -6.33
C TYR A 803 8.17 -32.45 -5.01
N ARG A 804 7.23 -32.70 -4.09
CA ARG A 804 7.53 -32.99 -2.68
C ARG A 804 7.44 -34.48 -2.40
N GLY A 805 8.60 -35.09 -2.16
CA GLY A 805 8.66 -36.55 -1.90
C GLY A 805 10.08 -37.03 -1.66
N PRO A 806 10.26 -38.35 -1.56
CA PRO A 806 11.58 -38.97 -1.36
C PRO A 806 12.40 -39.09 -2.65
N GLN A 807 11.77 -38.93 -3.83
CA GLN A 807 12.41 -39.15 -5.13
C GLN A 807 11.59 -38.55 -6.28
N LEU A 808 12.27 -38.19 -7.38
CA LEU A 808 11.65 -37.68 -8.61
C LEU A 808 11.26 -38.80 -9.57
N PHE A 809 11.91 -39.92 -9.49
CA PHE A 809 11.61 -41.10 -10.31
C PHE A 809 11.99 -42.40 -9.58
N ASP A 810 11.24 -43.45 -9.83
CA ASP A 810 11.37 -44.80 -9.26
C ASP A 810 11.65 -45.89 -10.31
N ALA A 811 11.59 -45.54 -11.58
CA ALA A 811 11.80 -46.43 -12.71
C ALA A 811 12.37 -45.71 -13.93
N PRO A 812 12.95 -46.42 -14.91
CA PRO A 812 13.42 -45.76 -16.16
C PRO A 812 12.33 -44.98 -16.91
N GLU A 813 11.07 -45.50 -16.87
CA GLU A 813 9.94 -44.88 -17.54
C GLU A 813 9.56 -43.55 -16.87
N THR A 814 9.51 -43.53 -15.55
CA THR A 814 9.24 -42.27 -14.78
C THR A 814 10.35 -41.26 -14.98
N LYS A 815 11.62 -41.67 -14.96
CA LYS A 815 12.77 -40.83 -15.30
C LYS A 815 12.64 -40.22 -16.69
N ALA A 816 12.25 -41.02 -17.69
CA ALA A 816 12.09 -40.54 -19.06
C ALA A 816 11.02 -39.47 -19.18
N VAL A 817 9.89 -39.64 -18.45
CA VAL A 817 8.79 -38.66 -18.44
C VAL A 817 9.21 -37.34 -17.74
N VAL A 818 9.86 -37.42 -16.58
CA VAL A 818 10.37 -36.22 -15.89
C VAL A 818 11.35 -35.49 -16.82
N LYS A 819 12.29 -36.20 -17.40
CA LYS A 819 13.27 -35.60 -18.32
C LYS A 819 12.62 -34.99 -19.56
N LYS A 820 11.60 -35.60 -20.13
CA LYS A 820 10.83 -35.06 -21.26
C LYS A 820 10.31 -33.64 -20.98
N TRP A 821 9.67 -33.45 -19.82
CA TRP A 821 9.05 -32.18 -19.48
C TRP A 821 10.08 -31.13 -19.03
N VAL A 822 11.18 -31.54 -18.41
CA VAL A 822 12.30 -30.64 -18.11
C VAL A 822 12.96 -30.17 -19.41
N ASP A 823 13.19 -31.09 -20.37
CA ASP A 823 13.77 -30.73 -21.66
C ASP A 823 12.83 -29.82 -22.47
N PHE A 824 11.51 -30.07 -22.42
CA PHE A 824 10.50 -29.19 -23.00
C PHE A 824 10.60 -27.78 -22.41
N TYR A 825 10.56 -27.66 -21.06
CA TYR A 825 10.63 -26.38 -20.40
C TYR A 825 11.94 -25.65 -20.74
N LYS A 826 13.08 -26.33 -20.68
CA LYS A 826 14.38 -25.73 -21.01
C LYS A 826 14.48 -25.29 -22.46
N ALA A 827 13.88 -26.02 -23.39
CA ALA A 827 13.86 -25.65 -24.79
C ALA A 827 13.02 -24.39 -25.05
N HIS A 828 11.94 -24.21 -24.32
CA HIS A 828 10.98 -23.11 -24.47
C HIS A 828 11.00 -22.13 -23.29
N ARG A 829 12.04 -22.17 -22.44
CA ARG A 829 12.09 -21.40 -21.18
C ARG A 829 11.84 -19.91 -21.39
N GLN A 830 12.40 -19.30 -22.44
CA GLN A 830 12.24 -17.88 -22.69
C GLN A 830 10.78 -17.47 -22.90
N ILE A 831 10.00 -18.25 -23.61
CA ILE A 831 8.59 -17.95 -23.85
C ILE A 831 7.72 -18.40 -22.64
N LEU A 832 8.04 -19.51 -21.98
CA LEU A 832 7.29 -20.01 -20.82
C LEU A 832 7.43 -19.10 -19.57
N ASP A 833 8.58 -18.47 -19.40
CA ASP A 833 8.79 -17.48 -18.34
C ASP A 833 8.28 -16.07 -18.71
N SER A 834 7.74 -15.91 -19.92
CA SER A 834 7.19 -14.64 -20.41
C SER A 834 5.76 -14.41 -19.93
N ASP A 835 5.10 -13.35 -20.43
CA ASP A 835 3.70 -13.10 -20.13
C ASP A 835 2.78 -14.16 -20.75
N LEU A 836 1.57 -14.25 -20.22
CA LEU A 836 0.53 -15.13 -20.75
C LEU A 836 -0.79 -14.39 -20.88
N VAL A 837 -1.62 -14.88 -21.80
CA VAL A 837 -3.00 -14.47 -22.03
C VAL A 837 -3.90 -15.67 -21.72
N HIS A 838 -4.89 -15.44 -20.87
CA HIS A 838 -5.84 -16.48 -20.46
C HIS A 838 -6.86 -16.77 -21.58
N LEU A 839 -7.14 -18.02 -21.85
CA LEU A 839 -8.16 -18.41 -22.84
C LEU A 839 -9.42 -18.93 -22.16
N ARG A 840 -9.37 -20.10 -21.61
CA ARG A 840 -10.50 -20.73 -20.96
C ARG A 840 -10.11 -21.24 -19.59
N ARG A 841 -10.88 -20.84 -18.56
CA ARG A 841 -10.65 -21.32 -17.20
C ARG A 841 -10.95 -22.82 -17.08
N PRO A 842 -10.09 -23.61 -16.44
CA PRO A 842 -10.32 -25.02 -16.19
C PRO A 842 -11.61 -25.27 -15.39
N ASP A 843 -12.51 -26.11 -15.92
CA ASP A 843 -13.76 -26.49 -15.26
C ASP A 843 -14.03 -28.00 -15.28
N GLY A 844 -13.16 -28.78 -15.94
CA GLY A 844 -13.28 -30.22 -16.06
C GLY A 844 -14.34 -30.69 -17.04
N THR A 845 -15.03 -29.79 -17.75
CA THR A 845 -16.13 -30.18 -18.69
C THR A 845 -15.75 -30.10 -20.16
N ASP A 846 -14.70 -29.35 -20.48
CA ASP A 846 -14.15 -29.21 -21.84
C ASP A 846 -12.67 -28.83 -21.73
N TRP A 847 -12.01 -28.59 -22.86
CA TRP A 847 -10.62 -28.13 -22.91
C TRP A 847 -10.41 -26.83 -22.10
N ASP A 848 -9.19 -26.63 -21.65
CA ASP A 848 -8.74 -25.37 -21.06
C ASP A 848 -7.35 -25.01 -21.58
N GLY A 849 -6.89 -23.78 -21.36
CA GLY A 849 -5.57 -23.38 -21.82
C GLY A 849 -5.29 -21.88 -21.75
N PHE A 850 -4.08 -21.55 -22.13
CA PHE A 850 -3.54 -20.19 -22.20
C PHE A 850 -2.47 -20.09 -23.28
N VAL A 851 -2.12 -18.87 -23.68
CA VAL A 851 -1.03 -18.62 -24.61
C VAL A 851 0.01 -17.71 -23.98
N HIS A 852 1.26 -18.19 -23.91
CA HIS A 852 2.40 -17.34 -23.56
C HIS A 852 2.72 -16.41 -24.71
N VAL A 853 3.13 -15.17 -24.40
CA VAL A 853 3.38 -14.13 -25.40
C VAL A 853 4.65 -13.33 -25.05
N ASN A 854 5.47 -13.05 -26.07
CA ASN A 854 6.62 -12.17 -25.94
C ASN A 854 7.03 -11.61 -27.32
N PRO A 855 6.83 -10.31 -27.58
CA PRO A 855 7.17 -9.73 -28.89
C PRO A 855 8.68 -9.64 -29.15
N SER A 856 9.53 -9.80 -28.13
CA SER A 856 10.97 -9.50 -28.20
C SER A 856 11.86 -10.70 -28.49
N ILE A 857 11.31 -11.93 -28.53
CA ILE A 857 12.06 -13.17 -28.76
C ILE A 857 11.60 -13.88 -30.03
N ASP A 858 12.34 -14.91 -30.49
CA ASP A 858 12.03 -15.63 -31.73
C ASP A 858 10.71 -16.43 -31.62
N GLU A 859 10.53 -17.17 -30.55
CA GLU A 859 9.26 -17.80 -30.20
C GLU A 859 8.30 -16.77 -29.59
N LYS A 860 7.52 -16.10 -30.45
CA LYS A 860 6.66 -14.99 -30.04
C LYS A 860 5.43 -15.40 -29.24
N GLY A 861 5.03 -16.66 -29.37
CA GLY A 861 3.94 -17.23 -28.59
C GLY A 861 4.06 -18.72 -28.43
N LEU A 862 3.48 -19.25 -27.34
CA LEU A 862 3.32 -20.70 -27.09
C LEU A 862 1.95 -20.95 -26.47
N LEU A 863 1.09 -21.61 -27.24
CA LEU A 863 -0.24 -22.05 -26.79
C LEU A 863 -0.13 -23.41 -26.10
N MET A 864 -0.65 -23.50 -24.87
CA MET A 864 -0.88 -24.77 -24.17
C MET A 864 -2.38 -25.02 -24.09
N VAL A 865 -2.79 -26.26 -24.43
CA VAL A 865 -4.18 -26.71 -24.33
C VAL A 865 -4.25 -28.06 -23.64
N TYR A 866 -5.25 -28.23 -22.78
CA TYR A 866 -5.43 -29.40 -21.92
C TYR A 866 -6.83 -30.01 -22.13
N ASN A 867 -6.94 -31.33 -22.01
CA ASN A 867 -8.17 -32.07 -22.14
C ASN A 867 -8.43 -32.92 -20.89
N PRO A 868 -9.43 -32.56 -20.06
CA PRO A 868 -9.79 -33.36 -18.87
C PRO A 868 -10.68 -34.57 -19.18
N LEU A 869 -11.10 -34.78 -20.44
CA LEU A 869 -12.09 -35.78 -20.84
C LEU A 869 -11.45 -37.06 -21.33
N PRO A 870 -12.19 -38.17 -21.28
CA PRO A 870 -11.71 -39.49 -21.75
C PRO A 870 -11.67 -39.65 -23.28
N GLU A 871 -12.25 -38.69 -24.03
CA GLU A 871 -12.25 -38.70 -25.51
C GLU A 871 -11.32 -37.63 -26.08
N VAL A 872 -10.97 -37.78 -27.34
CA VAL A 872 -10.24 -36.74 -28.08
C VAL A 872 -11.10 -35.48 -28.21
N VAL A 873 -10.58 -34.37 -27.77
CA VAL A 873 -11.25 -33.08 -27.94
C VAL A 873 -10.77 -32.41 -29.23
N ARG A 874 -11.71 -32.07 -30.12
CA ARG A 874 -11.44 -31.25 -31.31
C ARG A 874 -12.27 -29.98 -31.21
N ARG A 875 -11.62 -28.82 -31.30
CA ARG A 875 -12.29 -27.53 -31.26
C ARG A 875 -11.63 -26.57 -32.24
N VAL A 876 -12.47 -25.71 -32.83
CA VAL A 876 -11.99 -24.52 -33.54
C VAL A 876 -11.96 -23.36 -32.51
N ILE A 877 -10.81 -22.81 -32.28
CA ILE A 877 -10.62 -21.73 -31.30
C ILE A 877 -10.03 -20.48 -31.95
N SER A 878 -10.27 -19.34 -31.33
CA SER A 878 -9.61 -18.09 -31.65
C SER A 878 -8.51 -17.84 -30.61
N VAL A 879 -7.25 -17.83 -31.06
CA VAL A 879 -6.07 -17.59 -30.22
C VAL A 879 -5.68 -16.12 -30.33
N PRO A 880 -5.74 -15.33 -29.25
CA PRO A 880 -5.32 -13.91 -29.28
C PRO A 880 -3.81 -13.80 -29.36
N LEU A 881 -3.30 -13.24 -30.45
CA LEU A 881 -1.86 -13.12 -30.69
C LEU A 881 -1.38 -11.63 -30.73
N TYR A 882 -2.23 -10.69 -30.33
CA TYR A 882 -1.88 -9.26 -30.32
C TYR A 882 -0.54 -8.99 -29.61
N TYR A 883 -0.39 -9.54 -28.40
CA TYR A 883 0.80 -9.29 -27.57
C TYR A 883 2.06 -10.05 -28.01
N THR A 884 1.97 -10.85 -29.08
CA THR A 884 3.13 -11.40 -29.76
C THR A 884 3.82 -10.38 -30.66
N GLY A 885 3.14 -9.27 -30.99
CA GLY A 885 3.60 -8.28 -31.98
C GLY A 885 3.51 -8.75 -33.43
N LEU A 886 2.91 -9.90 -33.70
CA LEU A 886 2.65 -10.39 -35.08
C LEU A 886 1.46 -9.63 -35.66
N THR A 887 1.56 -9.25 -36.96
CA THR A 887 0.55 -8.39 -37.60
C THR A 887 -0.27 -9.07 -38.68
N ASP A 888 0.36 -9.83 -39.57
CA ASP A 888 -0.29 -10.35 -40.78
C ASP A 888 -0.31 -11.89 -40.86
N GLN A 889 0.81 -12.49 -40.57
CA GLN A 889 1.07 -13.92 -40.74
C GLN A 889 1.85 -14.48 -39.57
N VAL A 890 1.64 -15.77 -39.34
CA VAL A 890 2.30 -16.52 -38.28
C VAL A 890 2.70 -17.91 -38.76
N TRP A 891 3.88 -18.38 -38.40
CA TRP A 891 4.25 -19.79 -38.50
C TRP A 891 3.77 -20.52 -37.25
N VAL A 892 2.92 -21.50 -37.43
CA VAL A 892 2.42 -22.39 -36.39
C VAL A 892 3.24 -23.68 -36.43
N HIS A 893 3.94 -23.98 -35.34
CA HIS A 893 4.68 -25.24 -35.17
C HIS A 893 3.95 -26.07 -34.14
N ASP A 894 3.49 -27.23 -34.50
CA ASP A 894 2.81 -28.15 -33.55
C ASP A 894 3.80 -29.01 -32.76
N SER A 895 3.29 -29.74 -31.75
CA SER A 895 4.06 -30.65 -30.89
C SER A 895 4.69 -31.84 -31.65
N LYS A 896 4.27 -32.11 -32.90
CA LYS A 896 4.78 -33.17 -33.77
C LYS A 896 5.88 -32.66 -34.71
N GLY A 897 6.18 -31.37 -34.66
CA GLY A 897 7.20 -30.70 -35.52
C GLY A 897 6.68 -30.24 -36.88
N ASN A 898 5.38 -30.34 -37.16
CA ASN A 898 4.81 -29.81 -38.40
C ASN A 898 4.80 -28.28 -38.34
N LYS A 899 5.00 -27.61 -39.51
CA LYS A 899 5.06 -26.17 -39.64
C LYS A 899 4.06 -25.74 -40.70
N VAL A 900 3.16 -24.86 -40.34
CA VAL A 900 2.16 -24.29 -41.23
C VAL A 900 2.11 -22.80 -41.12
N LYS A 901 2.14 -22.10 -42.25
CA LYS A 901 1.95 -20.64 -42.29
C LYS A 901 0.47 -20.32 -42.34
N ARG A 902 0.01 -19.37 -41.51
CA ARG A 902 -1.38 -18.92 -41.40
C ARG A 902 -1.44 -17.39 -41.44
N SER A 903 -2.58 -16.87 -41.92
CA SER A 903 -2.90 -15.45 -41.82
C SER A 903 -3.63 -15.15 -40.53
N LEU A 904 -3.33 -14.01 -39.91
CA LEU A 904 -4.07 -13.52 -38.75
C LEU A 904 -5.36 -12.83 -39.17
N ASN A 905 -6.33 -12.85 -38.29
CA ASN A 905 -7.55 -12.05 -38.38
C ASN A 905 -7.23 -10.55 -38.17
N ARG A 906 -8.18 -9.65 -38.46
CA ARG A 906 -8.00 -8.20 -38.29
C ARG A 906 -7.80 -7.75 -36.85
N ASP A 907 -8.24 -8.56 -35.90
CA ASP A 907 -8.07 -8.36 -34.46
C ASP A 907 -6.76 -9.02 -33.94
N TYR A 908 -5.87 -9.40 -34.84
CA TYR A 908 -4.62 -10.12 -34.55
C TYR A 908 -4.82 -11.50 -33.90
N SER A 909 -6.01 -12.06 -33.94
CA SER A 909 -6.22 -13.44 -33.51
C SER A 909 -5.96 -14.44 -34.62
N LEU A 910 -5.70 -15.70 -34.24
CA LEU A 910 -5.59 -16.82 -35.14
C LEU A 910 -6.75 -17.80 -34.91
N THR A 911 -7.60 -18.00 -35.92
CA THR A 911 -8.57 -19.08 -35.90
C THR A 911 -7.89 -20.37 -36.32
N MET A 912 -7.88 -21.38 -35.43
CA MET A 912 -7.28 -22.66 -35.71
C MET A 912 -8.04 -23.84 -35.08
N GLU A 913 -7.94 -24.98 -35.68
CA GLU A 913 -8.42 -26.23 -35.09
C GLU A 913 -7.34 -26.81 -34.18
N ILE A 914 -7.75 -27.20 -32.97
CA ILE A 914 -6.93 -27.91 -32.00
C ILE A 914 -7.44 -29.35 -31.84
N GLU A 915 -6.50 -30.27 -31.68
CA GLU A 915 -6.79 -31.66 -31.32
C GLU A 915 -6.01 -31.99 -30.04
N ILE A 916 -6.70 -32.43 -28.99
CA ILE A 916 -6.10 -32.75 -27.70
C ILE A 916 -6.41 -34.19 -27.36
N PRO A 917 -5.41 -35.03 -27.06
CA PRO A 917 -5.64 -36.43 -26.73
C PRO A 917 -6.44 -36.59 -25.43
N PRO A 918 -7.11 -37.74 -25.22
CA PRO A 918 -7.82 -38.00 -23.97
C PRO A 918 -6.91 -37.87 -22.76
N TYR A 919 -7.39 -37.15 -21.71
CA TYR A 919 -6.64 -36.87 -20.48
C TYR A 919 -5.23 -36.37 -20.73
N GLY A 920 -5.04 -35.54 -21.78
CA GLY A 920 -3.74 -35.13 -22.25
C GLY A 920 -3.64 -33.62 -22.50
N CYS A 921 -2.53 -33.23 -23.07
CA CYS A 921 -2.28 -31.86 -23.49
C CYS A 921 -1.66 -31.82 -24.89
N ASN A 922 -1.69 -30.65 -25.50
CA ASN A 922 -0.99 -30.36 -26.73
C ASN A 922 -0.48 -28.91 -26.70
N TRP A 923 0.52 -28.58 -27.53
CA TRP A 923 1.06 -27.23 -27.62
C TRP A 923 1.39 -26.82 -29.06
N TYR A 924 1.38 -25.51 -29.27
CA TYR A 924 1.68 -24.89 -30.55
C TYR A 924 2.57 -23.67 -30.33
N VAL A 925 3.69 -23.59 -31.06
CA VAL A 925 4.61 -22.44 -31.02
C VAL A 925 4.32 -21.51 -32.19
N PHE A 926 4.27 -20.23 -31.91
CA PHE A 926 4.03 -19.15 -32.87
C PHE A 926 5.32 -18.34 -33.12
N LYS A 927 5.71 -18.24 -34.44
CA LYS A 927 6.90 -17.50 -34.85
C LYS A 927 6.60 -16.53 -35.98
#